data_f3550e62ea152d9dd21a320db81b27fb
#
_entry.id   f3550e62ea152d9dd21a320db81b27fb
#
_cell.length_a   1.000
_cell.length_b   1.000
_cell.length_c   1.000
_cell.angle_alpha   90.00
_cell.angle_beta   90.00
_cell.angle_gamma   90.00
#
_symmetry.space_group_name_H-M   'P 1'
#
loop_
_entity.id
_entity.type
_entity.pdbx_description
1 polymer ?
#
loop_
_entity_poly.entity_id
_entity_poly.type
_entity_poly.pdbx_seq_one_letter_code
_entity_poly.pdbx_strand_id
1 'polypeptide(L)'
;MVTPYKIGKTPPQWSDTAQTITFIVTEDCNLRCKYCYITHKASNKRMNLDTAKKFIDYILTADIRVADGVVIDFFGGEPLIEVELVDQISDYFKIKAYELEHPWAWNYRFNFATNGVNYSSDEVQRYIRKNYGKLSIGISIDGTMEKHDLNRVFPDGSGSYSSVEKNIPLWISQFSPATKMTFSHDDLLFLKDSVINLWNHGVTEVSANVVFEDVWHDGDDIIFENQICLLADYILDNNLYDKYYCTLFSDTIGGYLTDAQRDLVYCGAGKMIAIGPDGKLYPCVRYKDYSLNNHAERVLGSVSTGIDMEKVRPFMLASSRYQDDETCAHCPIASGCPQCQGLSYDVADTATNFQRATFICKMQKARVRANDYFFSKLYNRFGIRRDFPRNTGKVYFLLSDNFVSFCAFNNFVTDSPLTMSMELIHRGLEFCRRNFFDPVFVHADGQYLHMDYAHEFEEYTILHIIPAELSSEAQDIRDFMPVYKQGCINRYSTYTANCIYNIEQKNIGFLASDIISLFAYADRINVNILDMDTNFNEEEYRVQLLIIKEYLVSEIQNGTYNKELNLLTDILYSEEWNNCRAGEQAFTFAPDGNIYACPAFYRKHTQGRIGNSIDGLSDMKSPKLYNRTYHPLCQLCDAKQCKICIDRNLSATDEINVSPSFQCRKSHIERNVSVELQEYLNISNKKKLQKTDYLDPIVLATAVKDGNAGYYKT
;
A
#
# COMPACT_ATOMS: atom_id res chain seq x y z
N MET A 1 5.43 -23.46 -28.62
CA MET A 1 5.96 -22.08 -28.75
C MET A 1 6.41 -21.64 -27.37
N VAL A 2 7.63 -21.15 -27.23
CA VAL A 2 8.08 -20.58 -25.95
C VAL A 2 7.32 -19.28 -25.77
N THR A 3 6.52 -19.18 -24.70
CA THR A 3 5.79 -17.95 -24.40
C THR A 3 6.80 -16.82 -24.18
N PRO A 4 6.76 -15.71 -24.92
CA PRO A 4 7.68 -14.61 -24.73
C PRO A 4 7.49 -14.03 -23.34
N TYR A 5 8.58 -13.68 -22.65
CA TYR A 5 8.51 -13.07 -21.34
C TYR A 5 8.20 -11.58 -21.45
N LYS A 6 7.51 -11.04 -20.45
CA LYS A 6 7.19 -9.62 -20.39
C LYS A 6 8.41 -8.79 -19.97
N ILE A 7 8.49 -7.56 -20.47
CA ILE A 7 9.56 -6.63 -20.09
C ILE A 7 9.51 -6.30 -18.61
N GLY A 8 10.69 -6.16 -18.01
CA GLY A 8 10.85 -5.79 -16.61
C GLY A 8 10.40 -6.85 -15.60
N LYS A 9 9.93 -8.03 -16.07
CA LYS A 9 9.58 -9.16 -15.21
C LYS A 9 10.65 -10.23 -15.32
N THR A 10 11.18 -10.65 -14.17
CA THR A 10 12.05 -11.81 -14.07
C THR A 10 11.21 -13.09 -14.14
N PRO A 11 11.79 -14.20 -14.62
CA PRO A 11 11.16 -15.51 -14.47
C PRO A 11 10.76 -15.76 -13.00
N PRO A 12 9.63 -16.41 -12.71
CA PRO A 12 9.18 -16.65 -11.34
C PRO A 12 10.21 -17.34 -10.45
N GLN A 13 11.02 -18.23 -11.03
CA GLN A 13 12.11 -18.92 -10.32
C GLN A 13 13.26 -18.02 -9.87
N TRP A 14 13.34 -16.77 -10.33
CA TRP A 14 14.33 -15.78 -9.91
C TRP A 14 13.72 -14.69 -9.04
N SER A 15 12.47 -14.83 -8.65
CA SER A 15 11.73 -13.86 -7.87
C SER A 15 12.61 -13.26 -6.77
N ASP A 16 12.74 -11.95 -6.75
CA ASP A 16 13.49 -11.15 -5.78
C ASP A 16 15.02 -11.35 -5.73
N THR A 17 15.59 -12.24 -6.54
CA THR A 17 17.04 -12.56 -6.52
C THR A 17 17.79 -12.22 -7.80
N ALA A 18 17.11 -11.73 -8.85
CA ALA A 18 17.79 -11.37 -10.09
C ALA A 18 18.59 -10.07 -9.96
N GLN A 19 19.83 -10.09 -10.44
CA GLN A 19 20.65 -8.90 -10.60
C GLN A 19 20.29 -8.16 -11.89
N THR A 20 20.05 -6.85 -11.81
CA THR A 20 19.90 -6.00 -13.00
C THR A 20 21.20 -5.27 -13.30
N ILE A 21 21.65 -5.36 -14.56
CA ILE A 21 22.85 -4.69 -15.07
C ILE A 21 22.43 -3.93 -16.32
N THR A 22 22.73 -2.64 -16.35
CA THR A 22 22.33 -1.77 -17.45
C THR A 22 23.53 -1.26 -18.22
N PHE A 23 23.59 -1.54 -19.54
CA PHE A 23 24.58 -0.98 -20.44
C PHE A 23 24.01 0.27 -21.12
N ILE A 24 24.57 1.45 -20.85
CA ILE A 24 24.27 2.67 -21.60
C ILE A 24 25.12 2.61 -22.88
N VAL A 25 24.57 1.99 -23.93
CA VAL A 25 25.34 1.73 -25.17
C VAL A 25 25.56 2.99 -25.99
N THR A 26 24.67 3.99 -25.85
CA THR A 26 24.78 5.29 -26.52
C THR A 26 24.02 6.37 -25.78
N GLU A 27 24.48 7.63 -25.89
CA GLU A 27 23.68 8.79 -25.44
C GLU A 27 22.86 9.41 -26.57
N ASP A 28 23.03 8.94 -27.81
CA ASP A 28 22.30 9.38 -28.98
C ASP A 28 20.88 8.81 -29.04
N CYS A 29 19.97 9.57 -29.65
CA CYS A 29 18.59 9.15 -29.87
C CYS A 29 18.09 9.78 -31.18
N ASN A 30 17.37 9.01 -31.97
CA ASN A 30 16.71 9.50 -33.18
C ASN A 30 15.40 10.27 -32.91
N LEU A 31 14.96 10.39 -31.63
CA LEU A 31 13.83 11.23 -31.20
C LEU A 31 14.25 12.34 -30.22
N ARG A 32 13.41 13.37 -30.14
CA ARG A 32 13.52 14.50 -29.19
C ARG A 32 12.21 14.62 -28.40
N CYS A 33 11.90 13.60 -27.57
CA CYS A 33 10.69 13.60 -26.77
C CYS A 33 10.73 14.74 -25.75
N LYS A 34 9.63 15.54 -25.63
CA LYS A 34 9.58 16.73 -24.80
C LYS A 34 9.70 16.44 -23.30
N TYR A 35 9.14 15.32 -22.84
CA TYR A 35 9.20 14.89 -21.42
C TYR A 35 10.41 14.02 -21.08
N CYS A 36 11.39 13.89 -22.01
CA CYS A 36 12.52 13.00 -21.81
C CYS A 36 13.44 13.52 -20.70
N TYR A 37 13.64 12.69 -19.67
CA TYR A 37 14.54 13.04 -18.57
C TYR A 37 16.03 13.02 -18.97
N ILE A 38 16.40 12.42 -20.11
CA ILE A 38 17.73 12.55 -20.68
C ILE A 38 17.80 13.88 -21.41
N THR A 39 18.24 14.90 -20.71
CA THR A 39 18.25 16.30 -21.21
C THR A 39 19.50 16.63 -22.01
N HIS A 40 20.62 15.95 -21.72
CA HIS A 40 21.92 16.19 -22.36
C HIS A 40 22.31 15.05 -23.30
N LYS A 41 21.52 14.84 -24.37
CA LYS A 41 21.81 13.85 -25.41
C LYS A 41 23.07 14.23 -26.19
N ALA A 42 23.95 13.26 -26.42
CA ALA A 42 25.22 13.46 -27.15
C ALA A 42 25.44 12.36 -28.21
N SER A 43 25.43 12.77 -29.48
CA SER A 43 25.57 11.81 -30.62
C SER A 43 26.94 11.18 -30.74
N ASN A 44 27.95 11.73 -30.09
CA ASN A 44 29.35 11.22 -30.16
C ASN A 44 29.75 10.37 -28.95
N LYS A 45 28.88 10.20 -27.95
CA LYS A 45 29.14 9.38 -26.78
C LYS A 45 28.51 7.99 -26.95
N ARG A 46 29.32 7.05 -27.44
CA ARG A 46 28.95 5.64 -27.67
C ARG A 46 29.89 4.74 -26.89
N MET A 47 29.37 3.63 -26.39
CA MET A 47 30.21 2.61 -25.74
C MET A 47 31.07 1.90 -26.76
N ASN A 48 32.33 1.62 -26.44
CA ASN A 48 33.14 0.72 -27.22
C ASN A 48 33.09 -0.70 -26.66
N LEU A 49 33.32 -1.68 -27.52
CA LEU A 49 33.25 -3.09 -27.15
C LEU A 49 34.25 -3.48 -26.04
N ASP A 50 35.41 -2.86 -26.03
CA ASP A 50 36.44 -3.13 -25.01
C ASP A 50 35.98 -2.72 -23.61
N THR A 51 35.32 -1.58 -23.47
CA THR A 51 34.70 -1.15 -22.21
C THR A 51 33.64 -2.14 -21.72
N ALA A 52 32.78 -2.60 -22.66
CA ALA A 52 31.76 -3.59 -22.33
C ALA A 52 32.36 -4.93 -21.90
N LYS A 53 33.40 -5.42 -22.59
CA LYS A 53 34.12 -6.65 -22.25
C LYS A 53 34.76 -6.58 -20.87
N LYS A 54 35.49 -5.50 -20.57
CA LYS A 54 36.08 -5.29 -19.23
C LYS A 54 35.03 -5.32 -18.13
N PHE A 55 33.90 -4.76 -18.37
CA PHE A 55 32.79 -4.79 -17.39
C PHE A 55 32.21 -6.20 -17.23
N ILE A 56 32.02 -6.94 -18.33
CA ILE A 56 31.55 -8.33 -18.27
C ILE A 56 32.53 -9.19 -17.51
N ASP A 57 33.84 -9.07 -17.83
CA ASP A 57 34.90 -9.79 -17.11
C ASP A 57 34.86 -9.47 -15.61
N TYR A 58 34.71 -8.19 -15.26
CA TYR A 58 34.61 -7.75 -13.87
C TYR A 58 33.42 -8.40 -13.15
N ILE A 59 32.17 -8.28 -13.68
CA ILE A 59 30.98 -8.77 -13.00
C ILE A 59 30.90 -10.30 -12.90
N LEU A 60 31.56 -11.03 -13.82
CA LEU A 60 31.59 -12.49 -13.81
C LEU A 60 32.71 -13.05 -12.91
N THR A 61 33.70 -12.23 -12.51
CA THR A 61 34.82 -12.67 -11.69
C THR A 61 34.94 -11.98 -10.34
N ALA A 62 34.12 -10.94 -10.09
CA ALA A 62 34.14 -10.21 -8.82
C ALA A 62 33.68 -11.10 -7.66
N ASP A 63 34.35 -10.96 -6.52
CA ASP A 63 33.94 -11.63 -5.27
C ASP A 63 32.73 -10.92 -4.66
N ILE A 64 31.58 -11.12 -5.29
CA ILE A 64 30.28 -10.60 -4.85
C ILE A 64 29.27 -11.74 -4.76
N ARG A 65 28.24 -11.57 -3.92
CA ARG A 65 27.15 -12.53 -3.87
C ARG A 65 26.43 -12.58 -5.22
N VAL A 66 26.48 -13.72 -5.89
CA VAL A 66 25.84 -13.93 -7.19
C VAL A 66 24.34 -14.19 -6.99
N ALA A 67 23.51 -13.41 -7.67
CA ALA A 67 22.07 -13.65 -7.76
C ALA A 67 21.77 -14.87 -8.64
N ASP A 68 20.59 -15.50 -8.47
CA ASP A 68 20.19 -16.71 -9.21
C ASP A 68 20.09 -16.48 -10.72
N GLY A 69 19.82 -15.26 -11.14
CA GLY A 69 19.77 -14.86 -12.53
C GLY A 69 20.20 -13.42 -12.76
N VAL A 70 20.43 -13.06 -14.02
CA VAL A 70 20.80 -11.70 -14.42
C VAL A 70 19.89 -11.18 -15.53
N VAL A 71 19.44 -9.93 -15.36
CA VAL A 71 18.78 -9.16 -16.43
C VAL A 71 19.78 -8.13 -16.94
N ILE A 72 20.19 -8.29 -18.18
CA ILE A 72 21.05 -7.35 -18.89
C ILE A 72 20.16 -6.41 -19.68
N ASP A 73 20.08 -5.17 -19.21
CA ASP A 73 19.26 -4.13 -19.78
C ASP A 73 20.10 -3.24 -20.69
N PHE A 74 19.77 -3.19 -21.99
CA PHE A 74 20.41 -2.30 -22.94
C PHE A 74 19.62 -0.99 -23.00
N PHE A 75 20.31 0.08 -22.70
CA PHE A 75 19.75 1.40 -22.51
C PHE A 75 20.58 2.48 -23.23
N GLY A 76 20.03 3.69 -23.26
CA GLY A 76 20.72 4.85 -23.82
C GLY A 76 19.72 5.94 -24.18
N GLY A 77 20.05 6.77 -25.19
CA GLY A 77 19.04 7.57 -25.86
C GLY A 77 18.07 6.65 -26.60
N GLU A 78 18.57 5.86 -27.56
CA GLU A 78 17.85 4.77 -28.22
C GLU A 78 18.81 3.58 -28.44
N PRO A 79 18.67 2.47 -27.73
CA PRO A 79 19.62 1.36 -27.79
C PRO A 79 19.66 0.65 -29.15
N LEU A 80 18.54 0.61 -29.89
CA LEU A 80 18.49 -0.07 -31.21
C LEU A 80 19.22 0.67 -32.32
N ILE A 81 19.75 1.87 -32.06
CA ILE A 81 20.71 2.51 -32.99
C ILE A 81 22.05 1.74 -33.00
N GLU A 82 22.40 1.12 -31.89
CA GLU A 82 23.65 0.41 -31.65
C GLU A 82 23.47 -1.13 -31.62
N VAL A 83 22.50 -1.68 -32.37
CA VAL A 83 22.15 -3.10 -32.29
C VAL A 83 23.31 -4.04 -32.61
N GLU A 84 24.25 -3.64 -33.48
CA GLU A 84 25.44 -4.44 -33.80
C GLU A 84 26.38 -4.53 -32.60
N LEU A 85 26.62 -3.43 -31.88
CA LEU A 85 27.35 -3.41 -30.63
C LEU A 85 26.65 -4.25 -29.56
N VAL A 86 25.34 -4.11 -29.44
CA VAL A 86 24.52 -4.90 -28.54
C VAL A 86 24.67 -6.39 -28.81
N ASP A 87 24.67 -6.81 -30.07
CA ASP A 87 24.87 -8.21 -30.46
C ASP A 87 26.24 -8.73 -30.07
N GLN A 88 27.31 -7.95 -30.31
CA GLN A 88 28.65 -8.29 -29.88
C GLN A 88 28.81 -8.39 -28.35
N ILE A 89 28.19 -7.50 -27.60
CA ILE A 89 28.15 -7.54 -26.13
C ILE A 89 27.42 -8.81 -25.66
N SER A 90 26.26 -9.10 -26.25
CA SER A 90 25.47 -10.28 -25.92
C SER A 90 26.22 -11.58 -26.16
N ASP A 91 26.92 -11.69 -27.29
CA ASP A 91 27.74 -12.86 -27.61
C ASP A 91 28.93 -13.02 -26.64
N TYR A 92 29.62 -11.93 -26.37
CA TYR A 92 30.76 -11.97 -25.43
C TYR A 92 30.33 -12.42 -24.05
N PHE A 93 29.19 -11.87 -23.56
CA PHE A 93 28.64 -12.29 -22.28
C PHE A 93 28.31 -13.80 -22.25
N LYS A 94 27.62 -14.31 -23.25
CA LYS A 94 27.22 -15.73 -23.32
C LYS A 94 28.47 -16.65 -23.32
N ILE A 95 29.47 -16.33 -24.15
CA ILE A 95 30.68 -17.11 -24.27
C ILE A 95 31.47 -17.06 -22.95
N LYS A 96 31.65 -15.85 -22.40
CA LYS A 96 32.47 -15.68 -21.20
C LYS A 96 31.84 -16.31 -19.96
N ALA A 97 30.51 -16.15 -19.79
CA ALA A 97 29.81 -16.81 -18.71
C ALA A 97 29.85 -18.34 -18.80
N TYR A 98 29.80 -18.89 -20.03
CA TYR A 98 29.95 -20.32 -20.27
C TYR A 98 31.36 -20.81 -19.96
N GLU A 99 32.40 -20.11 -20.46
CA GLU A 99 33.84 -20.45 -20.20
C GLU A 99 34.17 -20.48 -18.70
N LEU A 100 33.54 -19.58 -17.92
CA LEU A 100 33.75 -19.48 -16.47
C LEU A 100 32.83 -20.39 -15.66
N GLU A 101 32.03 -21.22 -16.32
CA GLU A 101 30.98 -22.04 -15.66
C GLU A 101 30.09 -21.21 -14.71
N HIS A 102 29.90 -19.94 -15.03
CA HIS A 102 29.16 -19.00 -14.18
C HIS A 102 27.66 -19.37 -14.14
N PRO A 103 26.96 -19.25 -12.99
CA PRO A 103 25.51 -19.55 -12.90
C PRO A 103 24.66 -18.79 -13.92
N TRP A 104 25.09 -17.61 -14.32
CA TRP A 104 24.39 -16.81 -15.34
C TRP A 104 24.58 -17.30 -16.78
N ALA A 105 25.40 -18.29 -17.05
CA ALA A 105 25.54 -18.87 -18.40
C ALA A 105 24.19 -19.37 -18.95
N TRP A 106 23.27 -19.79 -18.06
CA TRP A 106 21.95 -20.27 -18.40
C TRP A 106 20.83 -19.37 -17.88
N ASN A 107 21.06 -18.67 -16.79
CA ASN A 107 20.08 -17.86 -16.06
C ASN A 107 20.26 -16.37 -16.38
N TYR A 108 20.07 -16.00 -17.65
CA TYR A 108 20.13 -14.60 -18.09
C TYR A 108 18.96 -14.21 -18.98
N ARG A 109 18.78 -12.91 -19.12
CA ARG A 109 17.81 -12.30 -20.00
C ARG A 109 18.32 -10.95 -20.51
N PHE A 110 18.17 -10.70 -21.81
CA PHE A 110 18.38 -9.39 -22.42
C PHE A 110 17.07 -8.61 -22.45
N ASN A 111 17.12 -7.35 -22.09
CA ASN A 111 15.97 -6.48 -21.99
C ASN A 111 16.18 -5.16 -22.72
N PHE A 112 15.12 -4.64 -23.36
CA PHE A 112 15.12 -3.37 -24.07
C PHE A 112 13.84 -2.60 -23.82
N ALA A 113 14.01 -1.26 -23.64
CA ALA A 113 12.94 -0.29 -23.85
C ALA A 113 13.35 0.57 -25.05
N THR A 114 12.62 0.46 -26.16
CA THR A 114 12.92 1.18 -27.40
C THR A 114 11.79 2.13 -27.77
N ASN A 115 12.11 3.17 -28.54
CA ASN A 115 11.10 4.02 -29.19
C ASN A 115 10.42 3.34 -30.39
N GLY A 116 10.88 2.19 -30.83
CA GLY A 116 10.25 1.35 -31.84
C GLY A 116 10.45 1.78 -33.29
N VAL A 117 11.08 2.91 -33.57
CA VAL A 117 11.30 3.41 -34.94
C VAL A 117 12.10 2.42 -35.80
N ASN A 118 13.18 1.87 -35.24
CA ASN A 118 14.07 0.95 -35.94
C ASN A 118 13.70 -0.53 -35.79
N TYR A 119 12.54 -0.84 -35.18
CA TYR A 119 12.18 -2.22 -34.81
C TYR A 119 12.21 -3.21 -35.93
N SER A 120 11.73 -2.84 -37.13
CA SER A 120 11.63 -3.72 -38.31
C SER A 120 12.89 -3.76 -39.15
N SER A 121 14.00 -3.10 -38.78
CA SER A 121 15.23 -3.18 -39.55
C SER A 121 15.81 -4.59 -39.55
N ASP A 122 16.53 -4.94 -40.64
CA ASP A 122 17.11 -6.29 -40.82
C ASP A 122 18.06 -6.66 -39.70
N GLU A 123 18.84 -5.70 -39.21
CA GLU A 123 19.80 -5.88 -38.14
C GLU A 123 19.09 -6.21 -36.81
N VAL A 124 18.05 -5.46 -36.46
CA VAL A 124 17.24 -5.69 -35.26
C VAL A 124 16.54 -7.05 -35.36
N GLN A 125 15.93 -7.36 -36.51
CA GLN A 125 15.25 -8.65 -36.68
C GLN A 125 16.22 -9.85 -36.67
N ARG A 126 17.44 -9.68 -37.13
CA ARG A 126 18.51 -10.71 -37.03
C ARG A 126 18.89 -10.96 -35.56
N TYR A 127 19.08 -9.89 -34.79
CA TYR A 127 19.35 -9.97 -33.36
C TYR A 127 18.20 -10.65 -32.59
N ILE A 128 16.95 -10.30 -32.89
CA ILE A 128 15.77 -10.91 -32.28
C ILE A 128 15.74 -12.42 -32.56
N ARG A 129 15.88 -12.84 -33.81
CA ARG A 129 15.88 -14.28 -34.15
C ARG A 129 16.98 -15.05 -33.41
N LYS A 130 18.18 -14.48 -33.31
CA LYS A 130 19.34 -15.08 -32.65
C LYS A 130 19.12 -15.29 -31.15
N ASN A 131 18.45 -14.35 -30.47
CA ASN A 131 18.31 -14.33 -29.02
C ASN A 131 16.87 -14.53 -28.54
N TYR A 132 15.95 -14.93 -29.39
CA TYR A 132 14.49 -14.90 -29.16
C TYR A 132 14.05 -15.46 -27.80
N GLY A 133 14.52 -16.63 -27.40
CA GLY A 133 14.13 -17.25 -26.13
C GLY A 133 14.68 -16.55 -24.85
N LYS A 134 15.57 -15.57 -25.01
CA LYS A 134 16.24 -14.85 -23.91
C LYS A 134 15.99 -13.33 -23.97
N LEU A 135 15.04 -12.88 -24.77
CA LEU A 135 14.76 -11.47 -25.03
C LEU A 135 13.43 -10.99 -24.43
N SER A 136 13.42 -9.74 -23.99
CA SER A 136 12.22 -8.93 -23.76
C SER A 136 12.40 -7.58 -24.45
N ILE A 137 11.46 -7.20 -25.30
CA ILE A 137 11.49 -5.90 -25.99
C ILE A 137 10.12 -5.22 -25.82
N GLY A 138 10.11 -4.02 -25.23
CA GLY A 138 8.96 -3.17 -25.18
C GLY A 138 9.11 -1.92 -26.01
N ILE A 139 8.10 -1.63 -26.77
CA ILE A 139 8.02 -0.41 -27.54
C ILE A 139 7.35 0.68 -26.69
N SER A 140 7.97 1.84 -26.63
CA SER A 140 7.37 3.03 -26.01
C SER A 140 6.42 3.69 -27.00
N ILE A 141 5.12 3.58 -26.75
CA ILE A 141 4.07 4.18 -27.57
C ILE A 141 3.01 4.82 -26.67
N ASP A 142 2.62 6.05 -26.95
CA ASP A 142 1.82 6.85 -26.02
C ASP A 142 0.31 6.87 -26.36
N GLY A 143 -0.16 5.97 -27.20
CA GLY A 143 -1.60 5.82 -27.48
C GLY A 143 -1.99 6.36 -28.83
N THR A 144 -2.94 7.32 -28.90
CA THR A 144 -3.37 7.91 -30.18
C THR A 144 -2.25 8.69 -30.87
N MET A 145 -2.38 8.89 -32.19
CA MET A 145 -1.42 9.69 -32.96
C MET A 145 -1.27 11.09 -32.37
N GLU A 146 -2.38 11.74 -32.06
CA GLU A 146 -2.42 13.09 -31.54
C GLU A 146 -1.59 13.19 -30.25
N LYS A 147 -1.82 12.29 -29.30
CA LYS A 147 -1.06 12.26 -28.04
C LYS A 147 0.41 11.92 -28.25
N HIS A 148 0.69 10.89 -29.04
CA HIS A 148 2.05 10.42 -29.27
C HIS A 148 2.92 11.52 -29.89
N ASP A 149 2.41 12.16 -30.96
CA ASP A 149 3.13 13.17 -31.72
C ASP A 149 3.20 14.53 -31.04
N LEU A 150 2.38 14.79 -29.98
CA LEU A 150 2.59 15.95 -29.10
C LEU A 150 3.98 15.92 -28.43
N ASN A 151 4.46 14.76 -28.05
CA ASN A 151 5.64 14.60 -27.22
C ASN A 151 6.79 13.87 -27.91
N ARG A 152 6.52 12.82 -28.69
CA ARG A 152 7.55 11.98 -29.33
C ARG A 152 7.79 12.42 -30.77
N VAL A 153 8.70 13.35 -30.92
CA VAL A 153 9.01 13.97 -32.21
C VAL A 153 10.41 13.63 -32.68
N PHE A 154 10.60 13.64 -33.99
CA PHE A 154 11.94 13.64 -34.62
C PHE A 154 12.68 14.96 -34.34
N PRO A 155 14.00 15.04 -34.61
CA PRO A 155 14.75 16.29 -34.44
C PRO A 155 14.25 17.48 -35.28
N ASP A 156 13.56 17.21 -36.41
CA ASP A 156 12.94 18.22 -37.25
C ASP A 156 11.54 18.68 -36.77
N GLY A 157 11.06 18.09 -35.65
CA GLY A 157 9.76 18.41 -35.04
C GLY A 157 8.60 17.61 -35.61
N SER A 158 8.80 16.75 -36.60
CA SER A 158 7.74 15.86 -37.13
C SER A 158 7.40 14.74 -36.14
N GLY A 159 6.14 14.31 -36.13
CA GLY A 159 5.65 13.22 -35.28
C GLY A 159 6.23 11.87 -35.68
N SER A 160 6.38 10.99 -34.69
CA SER A 160 6.98 9.65 -34.88
C SER A 160 5.96 8.51 -34.91
N TYR A 161 4.68 8.77 -34.62
CA TYR A 161 3.63 7.73 -34.50
C TYR A 161 3.57 6.79 -35.68
N SER A 162 3.43 7.31 -36.90
CA SER A 162 3.32 6.48 -38.12
C SER A 162 4.55 5.58 -38.35
N SER A 163 5.73 5.99 -37.87
CA SER A 163 6.94 5.18 -37.95
C SER A 163 6.97 4.03 -36.94
N VAL A 164 6.25 4.15 -35.85
CA VAL A 164 6.16 3.14 -34.77
C VAL A 164 4.96 2.22 -35.00
N GLU A 165 3.79 2.78 -35.34
CA GLU A 165 2.54 2.04 -35.51
C GLU A 165 2.67 0.87 -36.49
N LYS A 166 3.33 1.09 -37.63
CA LYS A 166 3.58 0.03 -38.62
C LYS A 166 4.34 -1.17 -38.10
N ASN A 167 5.07 -1.02 -37.01
CA ASN A 167 5.86 -2.07 -36.38
C ASN A 167 5.07 -2.86 -35.30
N ILE A 168 3.90 -2.38 -34.87
CA ILE A 168 3.09 -3.02 -33.79
C ILE A 168 2.68 -4.45 -34.22
N PRO A 169 2.14 -4.73 -35.43
CA PRO A 169 1.74 -6.08 -35.79
C PRO A 169 2.90 -7.10 -35.74
N LEU A 170 4.08 -6.70 -36.21
CA LEU A 170 5.27 -7.55 -36.17
C LEU A 170 5.70 -7.79 -34.71
N TRP A 171 5.73 -6.76 -33.88
CA TRP A 171 6.11 -6.85 -32.48
C TRP A 171 5.16 -7.77 -31.68
N ILE A 172 3.84 -7.61 -31.84
CA ILE A 172 2.83 -8.47 -31.20
C ILE A 172 2.96 -9.94 -31.64
N SER A 173 3.34 -10.19 -32.91
CA SER A 173 3.56 -11.56 -33.39
C SER A 173 4.79 -12.24 -32.73
N GLN A 174 5.75 -11.45 -32.23
CA GLN A 174 7.02 -11.94 -31.70
C GLN A 174 7.05 -11.94 -30.16
N PHE A 175 6.36 -11.01 -29.51
CA PHE A 175 6.42 -10.81 -28.06
C PHE A 175 5.02 -10.69 -27.45
N SER A 176 4.91 -10.98 -26.15
CA SER A 176 3.77 -10.56 -25.36
C SER A 176 3.82 -9.04 -25.22
N PRO A 177 2.86 -8.28 -25.81
CA PRO A 177 3.00 -6.85 -25.94
C PRO A 177 2.74 -6.13 -24.61
N ALA A 178 3.80 -5.52 -24.07
CA ALA A 178 3.73 -4.60 -22.94
C ALA A 178 4.40 -3.30 -23.35
N THR A 179 3.65 -2.19 -23.36
CA THR A 179 4.18 -0.88 -23.74
C THR A 179 4.42 0.00 -22.54
N LYS A 180 5.30 1.02 -22.71
CA LYS A 180 5.46 2.12 -21.78
C LYS A 180 4.80 3.36 -22.38
N MET A 181 3.83 3.92 -21.64
CA MET A 181 3.12 5.15 -21.95
C MET A 181 3.44 6.20 -20.87
N THR A 182 3.68 7.43 -21.29
CA THR A 182 3.99 8.52 -20.35
C THR A 182 3.02 9.69 -20.57
N PHE A 183 2.57 10.28 -19.46
CA PHE A 183 1.68 11.44 -19.45
C PHE A 183 2.37 12.65 -18.84
N SER A 184 2.12 13.80 -19.42
CA SER A 184 2.53 15.14 -18.97
C SER A 184 1.32 16.07 -18.93
N HIS A 185 1.50 17.32 -18.50
CA HIS A 185 0.43 18.32 -18.42
C HIS A 185 -0.38 18.43 -19.73
N ASP A 186 0.29 18.55 -20.87
CA ASP A 186 -0.35 18.85 -22.14
C ASP A 186 -1.22 17.73 -22.72
N ASP A 187 -1.12 16.52 -22.21
CA ASP A 187 -1.70 15.34 -22.85
C ASP A 187 -2.68 14.53 -21.96
N LEU A 188 -3.00 15.02 -20.78
CA LEU A 188 -3.87 14.33 -19.81
C LEU A 188 -5.26 14.02 -20.38
N LEU A 189 -5.84 14.90 -21.19
CA LEU A 189 -7.17 14.72 -21.78
C LEU A 189 -7.25 13.54 -22.76
N PHE A 190 -6.11 13.08 -23.27
CA PHE A 190 -6.05 11.93 -24.18
C PHE A 190 -5.92 10.57 -23.46
N LEU A 191 -5.89 10.52 -22.12
CA LEU A 191 -5.53 9.33 -21.36
C LEU A 191 -6.43 8.15 -21.69
N LYS A 192 -7.73 8.28 -21.48
CA LYS A 192 -8.70 7.19 -21.72
C LYS A 192 -8.59 6.66 -23.14
N ASP A 193 -8.68 7.54 -24.12
CA ASP A 193 -8.73 7.16 -25.54
C ASP A 193 -7.41 6.55 -25.99
N SER A 194 -6.28 6.99 -25.44
CA SER A 194 -4.96 6.45 -25.71
C SER A 194 -4.77 5.04 -25.20
N VAL A 195 -5.25 4.74 -24.01
CA VAL A 195 -5.19 3.38 -23.45
C VAL A 195 -6.08 2.43 -24.29
N ILE A 196 -7.31 2.86 -24.60
CA ILE A 196 -8.24 2.07 -25.42
C ILE A 196 -7.67 1.86 -26.83
N ASN A 197 -7.04 2.87 -27.43
CA ASN A 197 -6.38 2.75 -28.74
C ASN A 197 -5.34 1.63 -28.76
N LEU A 198 -4.48 1.55 -27.73
CA LEU A 198 -3.47 0.49 -27.62
C LEU A 198 -4.09 -0.90 -27.46
N TRP A 199 -5.15 -1.03 -26.66
CA TRP A 199 -5.87 -2.30 -26.54
C TRP A 199 -6.47 -2.75 -27.88
N ASN A 200 -7.03 -1.82 -28.64
CA ASN A 200 -7.57 -2.09 -29.99
C ASN A 200 -6.50 -2.51 -30.99
N HIS A 201 -5.24 -2.07 -30.80
CA HIS A 201 -4.09 -2.54 -31.59
C HIS A 201 -3.52 -3.88 -31.06
N GLY A 202 -4.13 -4.50 -30.05
CA GLY A 202 -3.71 -5.80 -29.49
C GLY A 202 -2.61 -5.70 -28.41
N VAL A 203 -2.28 -4.49 -27.94
CA VAL A 203 -1.35 -4.29 -26.83
C VAL A 203 -2.11 -4.53 -25.52
N THR A 204 -2.02 -5.73 -24.95
CA THR A 204 -2.85 -6.16 -23.83
C THR A 204 -2.40 -5.59 -22.48
N GLU A 205 -1.14 -5.17 -22.36
CA GLU A 205 -0.58 -4.55 -21.15
C GLU A 205 -0.07 -3.13 -21.43
N VAL A 206 -0.66 -2.16 -20.76
CA VAL A 206 -0.26 -0.75 -20.82
C VAL A 206 0.37 -0.35 -19.50
N SER A 207 1.70 -0.13 -19.50
CA SER A 207 2.42 0.47 -18.38
C SER A 207 2.40 1.99 -18.49
N ALA A 208 1.35 2.59 -17.96
CA ALA A 208 1.14 4.03 -17.97
C ALA A 208 1.78 4.68 -16.74
N ASN A 209 2.50 5.76 -16.95
CA ASN A 209 3.16 6.55 -15.91
C ASN A 209 2.96 8.05 -16.15
N VAL A 210 3.02 8.83 -15.10
CA VAL A 210 3.13 10.29 -15.17
C VAL A 210 4.60 10.71 -15.16
N VAL A 211 4.92 11.85 -15.72
CA VAL A 211 6.24 12.49 -15.62
C VAL A 211 6.53 12.82 -14.17
N PHE A 212 7.74 12.53 -13.70
CA PHE A 212 8.15 12.75 -12.30
C PHE A 212 8.64 14.17 -12.04
N GLU A 213 9.09 14.86 -13.09
CA GLU A 213 9.64 16.22 -13.07
C GLU A 213 8.55 17.27 -12.75
N ASP A 214 8.96 18.47 -12.45
CA ASP A 214 8.09 19.62 -12.13
C ASP A 214 7.46 20.20 -13.41
N VAL A 215 6.38 19.55 -13.87
CA VAL A 215 5.66 19.94 -15.10
C VAL A 215 4.15 20.11 -14.86
N TRP A 216 3.69 20.00 -13.60
CA TRP A 216 2.27 19.92 -13.26
C TRP A 216 1.70 21.27 -12.86
N HIS A 217 0.52 21.60 -13.40
CA HIS A 217 -0.22 22.81 -13.13
C HIS A 217 -1.39 22.56 -12.17
N ASP A 218 -2.01 23.63 -11.69
CA ASP A 218 -3.22 23.52 -10.85
C ASP A 218 -4.38 22.99 -11.70
N GLY A 219 -5.08 21.98 -11.16
CA GLY A 219 -6.20 21.31 -11.83
C GLY A 219 -5.81 20.05 -12.63
N ASP A 220 -4.51 19.79 -12.88
CA ASP A 220 -4.07 18.58 -13.59
C ASP A 220 -4.47 17.29 -12.89
N ASP A 221 -4.42 17.29 -11.56
CA ASP A 221 -4.83 16.16 -10.75
C ASP A 221 -6.33 15.85 -10.90
N ILE A 222 -7.17 16.87 -11.07
CA ILE A 222 -8.61 16.70 -11.30
C ILE A 222 -8.84 16.11 -12.70
N ILE A 223 -8.16 16.61 -13.72
CA ILE A 223 -8.24 16.09 -15.09
C ILE A 223 -7.78 14.62 -15.11
N PHE A 224 -6.65 14.33 -14.49
CA PHE A 224 -6.08 12.99 -14.43
C PHE A 224 -7.02 12.01 -13.72
N GLU A 225 -7.58 12.38 -12.55
CA GLU A 225 -8.57 11.57 -11.83
C GLU A 225 -9.78 11.27 -12.70
N ASN A 226 -10.37 12.30 -13.32
CA ASN A 226 -11.55 12.16 -14.17
C ASN A 226 -11.27 11.22 -15.37
N GLN A 227 -10.12 11.34 -16.00
CA GLN A 227 -9.76 10.48 -17.12
C GLN A 227 -9.58 9.02 -16.72
N ILE A 228 -9.02 8.76 -15.53
CA ILE A 228 -8.91 7.38 -15.00
C ILE A 228 -10.31 6.85 -14.63
N CYS A 229 -11.18 7.65 -14.03
CA CYS A 229 -12.57 7.25 -13.72
C CYS A 229 -13.36 6.92 -15.01
N LEU A 230 -13.22 7.73 -16.06
CA LEU A 230 -13.83 7.45 -17.36
C LEU A 230 -13.28 6.15 -18.00
N LEU A 231 -12.00 5.85 -17.82
CA LEU A 231 -11.40 4.58 -18.26
C LEU A 231 -11.92 3.42 -17.40
N ALA A 232 -12.09 3.62 -16.09
CA ALA A 232 -12.68 2.64 -15.19
C ALA A 232 -14.11 2.26 -15.63
N ASP A 233 -14.96 3.25 -15.90
CA ASP A 233 -16.31 3.01 -16.37
C ASP A 233 -16.31 2.23 -17.71
N TYR A 234 -15.46 2.60 -18.65
CA TYR A 234 -15.31 1.86 -19.90
C TYR A 234 -14.93 0.40 -19.69
N ILE A 235 -13.99 0.13 -18.76
CA ILE A 235 -13.57 -1.24 -18.40
C ILE A 235 -14.75 -2.03 -17.81
N LEU A 236 -15.48 -1.44 -16.87
CA LEU A 236 -16.58 -2.10 -16.17
C LEU A 236 -17.78 -2.33 -17.08
N ASP A 237 -18.18 -1.33 -17.85
CA ASP A 237 -19.34 -1.40 -18.76
C ASP A 237 -19.16 -2.40 -19.91
N ASN A 238 -17.90 -2.65 -20.30
CA ASN A 238 -17.57 -3.61 -21.35
C ASN A 238 -17.00 -4.94 -20.81
N ASN A 239 -16.99 -5.17 -19.50
CA ASN A 239 -16.47 -6.38 -18.85
C ASN A 239 -15.02 -6.70 -19.29
N LEU A 240 -14.12 -5.72 -19.20
CA LEU A 240 -12.73 -5.84 -19.66
C LEU A 240 -11.72 -6.01 -18.52
N TYR A 241 -12.16 -6.05 -17.27
CA TYR A 241 -11.33 -6.05 -16.06
C TYR A 241 -10.41 -7.27 -15.89
N ASP A 242 -10.71 -8.38 -16.57
CA ASP A 242 -9.89 -9.61 -16.62
C ASP A 242 -9.17 -9.81 -17.95
N LYS A 243 -9.43 -8.97 -18.94
CA LYS A 243 -8.95 -9.11 -20.31
C LYS A 243 -7.74 -8.22 -20.62
N TYR A 244 -7.75 -6.99 -20.13
CA TYR A 244 -6.70 -6.01 -20.35
C TYR A 244 -6.13 -5.49 -19.04
N TYR A 245 -4.87 -5.12 -19.08
CA TYR A 245 -4.16 -4.58 -17.93
C TYR A 245 -3.65 -3.16 -18.20
N CYS A 246 -3.84 -2.28 -17.24
CA CYS A 246 -3.25 -0.95 -17.21
C CYS A 246 -2.69 -0.67 -15.81
N THR A 247 -1.43 -0.27 -15.74
CA THR A 247 -0.76 -0.01 -14.44
C THR A 247 -1.36 1.16 -13.65
N LEU A 248 -2.23 1.98 -14.25
CA LEU A 248 -2.96 3.02 -13.52
C LEU A 248 -3.88 2.41 -12.46
N PHE A 249 -4.39 1.20 -12.70
CA PHE A 249 -5.18 0.44 -11.74
C PHE A 249 -4.27 -0.56 -11.01
N SER A 250 -4.24 -0.47 -9.70
CA SER A 250 -3.48 -1.37 -8.84
C SER A 250 -4.14 -1.50 -7.48
N ASP A 251 -4.36 -2.72 -7.04
CA ASP A 251 -4.92 -3.04 -5.72
C ASP A 251 -3.93 -2.84 -4.57
N THR A 252 -2.63 -2.69 -4.87
CA THR A 252 -1.55 -2.56 -3.87
C THR A 252 -1.26 -1.13 -3.44
N ILE A 253 -1.94 -0.12 -3.99
CA ILE A 253 -1.67 1.30 -3.69
C ILE A 253 -2.69 1.90 -2.72
N GLY A 254 -2.28 2.95 -2.02
CA GLY A 254 -3.21 3.85 -1.33
C GLY A 254 -3.54 3.44 0.10
N GLY A 255 -2.57 3.03 0.88
CA GLY A 255 -2.72 2.78 2.31
C GLY A 255 -1.52 3.30 3.11
N TYR A 256 -1.64 3.28 4.44
CA TYR A 256 -0.51 3.57 5.33
C TYR A 256 0.55 2.49 5.20
N LEU A 257 1.82 2.86 5.31
CA LEU A 257 2.91 1.90 5.46
C LEU A 257 2.96 1.39 6.90
N THR A 258 3.14 0.08 7.05
CA THR A 258 3.53 -0.53 8.33
C THR A 258 4.96 -0.12 8.70
N ASP A 259 5.34 -0.29 9.98
CA ASP A 259 6.70 0.02 10.41
C ASP A 259 7.76 -0.77 9.65
N ALA A 260 7.50 -2.04 9.37
CA ALA A 260 8.39 -2.89 8.56
C ALA A 260 8.50 -2.39 7.11
N GLN A 261 7.40 -1.94 6.51
CA GLN A 261 7.41 -1.40 5.14
C GLN A 261 8.15 -0.06 5.04
N ARG A 262 8.14 0.75 6.11
CA ARG A 262 8.89 2.02 6.17
C ARG A 262 10.40 1.82 6.11
N ASP A 263 10.91 0.69 6.56
CA ASP A 263 12.33 0.34 6.51
C ASP A 263 12.78 -0.20 5.14
N LEU A 264 11.85 -0.51 4.25
CA LEU A 264 12.16 -1.01 2.92
C LEU A 264 12.59 0.10 1.96
N VAL A 265 13.56 -0.21 1.12
CA VAL A 265 13.98 0.63 -0.01
C VAL A 265 13.37 0.06 -1.29
N TYR A 266 12.37 0.76 -1.84
CA TYR A 266 11.65 0.31 -3.04
C TYR A 266 12.37 0.68 -4.34
N CYS A 267 13.21 1.71 -4.34
CA CYS A 267 13.99 2.10 -5.51
C CYS A 267 15.11 1.10 -5.79
N GLY A 268 15.31 0.73 -7.05
CA GLY A 268 16.38 -0.19 -7.48
C GLY A 268 17.78 0.41 -7.48
N ALA A 269 17.95 1.72 -7.27
CA ALA A 269 19.26 2.37 -7.26
C ALA A 269 20.18 1.73 -6.21
N GLY A 270 21.41 1.41 -6.60
CA GLY A 270 22.38 0.70 -5.77
C GLY A 270 22.22 -0.83 -5.73
N LYS A 271 21.02 -1.36 -5.96
CA LYS A 271 20.78 -2.79 -6.23
C LYS A 271 21.04 -3.13 -7.69
N MET A 272 20.65 -2.24 -8.61
CA MET A 272 21.05 -2.28 -10.01
C MET A 272 22.36 -1.51 -10.22
N ILE A 273 23.07 -1.85 -11.29
CA ILE A 273 24.31 -1.19 -11.68
C ILE A 273 24.20 -0.79 -13.14
N ALA A 274 24.50 0.47 -13.45
CA ALA A 274 24.59 0.94 -14.82
C ALA A 274 26.05 1.26 -15.18
N ILE A 275 26.47 0.90 -16.39
CA ILE A 275 27.76 1.27 -16.95
C ILE A 275 27.58 2.29 -18.06
N GLY A 276 28.34 3.39 -17.99
CA GLY A 276 28.39 4.41 -19.03
C GLY A 276 29.40 4.08 -20.16
N PRO A 277 29.28 4.80 -21.30
CA PRO A 277 30.25 4.68 -22.39
C PRO A 277 31.72 4.99 -21.99
N ASP A 278 31.88 5.76 -20.93
CA ASP A 278 33.15 6.16 -20.32
C ASP A 278 33.75 5.11 -19.36
N GLY A 279 33.07 3.98 -19.16
CA GLY A 279 33.47 2.90 -18.26
C GLY A 279 33.26 3.18 -16.76
N LYS A 280 32.58 4.27 -16.42
CA LYS A 280 32.15 4.55 -15.04
C LYS A 280 30.90 3.75 -14.69
N LEU A 281 30.79 3.41 -13.40
CA LEU A 281 29.68 2.64 -12.84
C LEU A 281 28.76 3.56 -12.01
N TYR A 282 27.46 3.43 -12.23
CA TYR A 282 26.43 4.26 -11.63
C TYR A 282 25.40 3.42 -10.87
N PRO A 283 24.75 3.95 -9.81
CA PRO A 283 23.68 3.24 -9.08
C PRO A 283 22.43 2.98 -9.94
N CYS A 284 22.16 3.84 -10.91
CA CYS A 284 21.21 3.64 -12.03
C CYS A 284 21.47 4.71 -13.12
N VAL A 285 20.79 4.61 -14.24
CA VAL A 285 20.94 5.51 -15.39
C VAL A 285 20.66 6.99 -15.06
N ARG A 286 19.81 7.26 -14.07
CA ARG A 286 19.44 8.63 -13.63
C ARG A 286 20.58 9.39 -12.92
N TYR A 287 21.65 8.73 -12.52
CA TYR A 287 22.78 9.37 -11.83
C TYR A 287 23.95 9.74 -12.74
N LYS A 288 23.77 9.49 -14.04
CA LYS A 288 24.75 9.92 -15.04
C LYS A 288 24.49 11.39 -15.45
N ASP A 289 25.55 12.11 -15.82
CA ASP A 289 25.54 13.51 -16.23
C ASP A 289 24.47 13.86 -17.27
N TYR A 290 24.20 12.94 -18.20
CA TYR A 290 23.23 13.18 -19.30
C TYR A 290 21.76 13.34 -18.82
N SER A 291 21.43 12.97 -17.58
CA SER A 291 20.09 13.09 -16.97
C SER A 291 20.03 14.04 -15.76
N LEU A 292 21.17 14.61 -15.34
CA LEU A 292 21.26 15.52 -14.20
C LEU A 292 21.38 16.96 -14.67
N ASN A 293 20.69 17.87 -14.02
CA ASN A 293 20.65 19.28 -14.39
C ASN A 293 21.27 20.20 -13.30
N ASN A 294 21.24 19.76 -12.03
CA ASN A 294 21.63 20.60 -10.90
C ASN A 294 22.87 20.08 -10.16
N HIS A 295 23.08 18.77 -10.18
CA HIS A 295 24.16 18.14 -9.42
C HIS A 295 25.09 17.30 -10.31
N ALA A 296 26.30 17.07 -9.81
CA ALA A 296 27.28 16.21 -10.49
C ALA A 296 26.86 14.75 -10.47
N GLU A 297 27.33 13.97 -11.44
CA GLU A 297 27.11 12.52 -11.51
C GLU A 297 27.58 11.77 -10.24
N ARG A 298 26.86 10.72 -9.87
CA ARG A 298 27.26 9.86 -8.74
C ARG A 298 27.84 8.56 -9.25
N VAL A 299 29.14 8.46 -9.16
CA VAL A 299 29.92 7.32 -9.64
C VAL A 299 30.20 6.36 -8.49
N LEU A 300 29.85 5.09 -8.67
CA LEU A 300 30.15 4.00 -7.72
C LEU A 300 31.55 3.41 -7.89
N GLY A 301 32.20 3.67 -9.04
CA GLY A 301 33.49 3.13 -9.41
C GLY A 301 33.66 3.09 -10.92
N SER A 302 34.51 2.22 -11.42
CA SER A 302 34.75 2.06 -12.84
C SER A 302 35.13 0.61 -13.19
N VAL A 303 35.14 0.29 -14.47
CA VAL A 303 35.61 -1.03 -14.95
C VAL A 303 37.07 -1.36 -14.57
N SER A 304 37.86 -0.35 -14.20
CA SER A 304 39.26 -0.54 -13.77
C SER A 304 39.46 -0.63 -12.25
N THR A 305 38.56 -0.02 -11.48
CA THR A 305 38.64 0.04 -10.00
C THR A 305 37.65 -0.87 -9.30
N GLY A 306 36.64 -1.38 -10.01
CA GLY A 306 35.52 -2.07 -9.45
C GLY A 306 34.54 -1.12 -8.73
N ILE A 307 33.58 -1.70 -7.97
CA ILE A 307 32.57 -0.99 -7.22
C ILE A 307 33.09 -0.67 -5.83
N ASP A 308 32.93 0.59 -5.42
CA ASP A 308 33.14 1.04 -4.05
C ASP A 308 31.86 0.86 -3.23
N MET A 309 31.86 -0.12 -2.32
CA MET A 309 30.69 -0.47 -1.52
C MET A 309 30.27 0.63 -0.54
N GLU A 310 31.19 1.50 -0.10
CA GLU A 310 30.82 2.66 0.74
C GLU A 310 29.97 3.66 -0.03
N LYS A 311 30.20 3.79 -1.34
CA LYS A 311 29.37 4.63 -2.22
C LYS A 311 28.01 4.00 -2.52
N VAL A 312 27.84 2.68 -2.39
CA VAL A 312 26.57 1.97 -2.54
C VAL A 312 25.67 2.14 -1.31
N ARG A 313 26.24 2.20 -0.11
CA ARG A 313 25.50 2.24 1.17
C ARG A 313 24.36 3.26 1.23
N PRO A 314 24.51 4.54 0.81
CA PRO A 314 23.43 5.52 0.88
C PRO A 314 22.18 5.09 0.13
N PHE A 315 22.31 4.41 -1.01
CA PHE A 315 21.20 3.96 -1.82
C PHE A 315 20.42 2.81 -1.16
N MET A 316 21.16 1.94 -0.43
CA MET A 316 20.57 0.80 0.27
C MET A 316 19.87 1.19 1.59
N LEU A 317 20.11 2.41 2.08
CA LEU A 317 19.58 2.94 3.33
C LEU A 317 18.51 4.03 3.14
N ALA A 318 18.26 4.48 1.91
CA ALA A 318 17.31 5.54 1.60
C ALA A 318 15.85 5.03 1.63
N SER A 319 15.44 4.50 2.79
CA SER A 319 14.06 4.07 3.03
C SER A 319 13.15 5.25 3.33
N SER A 320 11.82 5.03 3.30
CA SER A 320 10.85 6.08 3.58
C SER A 320 10.90 6.59 5.03
N ARG A 321 11.44 5.81 5.97
CA ARG A 321 11.62 6.20 7.38
C ARG A 321 12.59 7.38 7.55
N TYR A 322 13.59 7.48 6.68
CA TYR A 322 14.66 8.46 6.81
C TYR A 322 14.57 9.62 5.80
N GLN A 323 13.43 9.75 5.13
CA GLN A 323 13.18 10.91 4.29
C GLN A 323 12.87 12.14 5.15
N ASP A 324 13.31 13.32 4.70
CA ASP A 324 13.20 14.57 5.43
C ASP A 324 11.78 15.15 5.50
N ASP A 325 10.89 14.80 4.58
CA ASP A 325 9.52 15.31 4.51
C ASP A 325 8.59 14.56 5.46
N GLU A 326 8.18 15.21 6.57
CA GLU A 326 7.23 14.64 7.54
C GLU A 326 5.86 14.32 6.92
N THR A 327 5.43 15.03 5.89
CA THR A 327 4.14 14.74 5.22
C THR A 327 4.21 13.42 4.47
N CYS A 328 5.36 13.08 3.90
CA CYS A 328 5.62 11.77 3.31
C CYS A 328 5.73 10.66 4.36
N ALA A 329 6.36 10.94 5.51
CA ALA A 329 6.53 9.97 6.59
C ALA A 329 5.19 9.52 7.19
N HIS A 330 4.19 10.40 7.23
CA HIS A 330 2.84 10.13 7.77
C HIS A 330 1.75 10.07 6.69
N CYS A 331 2.12 9.92 5.43
CA CYS A 331 1.18 9.95 4.32
C CYS A 331 0.19 8.77 4.39
N PRO A 332 -1.14 9.03 4.33
CA PRO A 332 -2.17 7.99 4.41
C PRO A 332 -2.18 7.07 3.19
N ILE A 333 -1.52 7.46 2.10
CA ILE A 333 -1.46 6.71 0.84
C ILE A 333 -0.04 6.36 0.43
N ALA A 334 0.88 6.25 1.38
CA ALA A 334 2.30 6.00 1.08
C ALA A 334 2.55 4.65 0.40
N SER A 335 1.66 3.66 0.62
CA SER A 335 1.76 2.35 -0.05
C SER A 335 1.66 2.50 -1.57
N GLY A 336 2.65 1.96 -2.29
CA GLY A 336 2.72 2.03 -3.75
C GLY A 336 2.97 3.44 -4.33
N CYS A 337 3.32 4.42 -3.50
CA CYS A 337 3.68 5.75 -3.99
C CYS A 337 5.04 5.69 -4.71
N PRO A 338 5.11 6.04 -6.01
CA PRO A 338 6.34 5.95 -6.77
C PRO A 338 7.36 7.01 -6.30
N GLN A 339 8.64 6.62 -6.31
CA GLN A 339 9.75 7.48 -5.95
C GLN A 339 10.92 7.27 -6.91
N CYS A 340 11.57 8.34 -7.32
CA CYS A 340 12.82 8.31 -8.07
C CYS A 340 13.94 8.95 -7.25
N GLN A 341 14.86 8.14 -6.73
CA GLN A 341 16.01 8.66 -5.96
C GLN A 341 16.93 9.56 -6.81
N GLY A 342 17.09 9.28 -8.12
CA GLY A 342 17.91 10.09 -9.01
C GLY A 342 17.33 11.49 -9.24
N LEU A 343 16.01 11.61 -9.39
CA LEU A 343 15.35 12.92 -9.43
C LEU A 343 15.45 13.63 -8.07
N SER A 344 15.17 12.92 -6.98
CA SER A 344 15.30 13.47 -5.62
C SER A 344 16.69 14.06 -5.39
N TYR A 345 17.73 13.32 -5.79
CA TYR A 345 19.11 13.79 -5.73
C TYR A 345 19.35 15.06 -6.56
N ASP A 346 18.82 15.10 -7.80
CA ASP A 346 19.07 16.21 -8.72
C ASP A 346 18.39 17.52 -8.29
N VAL A 347 17.25 17.44 -7.58
CA VAL A 347 16.50 18.62 -7.11
C VAL A 347 16.72 18.95 -5.64
N ALA A 348 17.49 18.16 -4.91
CA ALA A 348 17.77 18.35 -3.49
C ALA A 348 18.65 19.61 -3.25
N ASP A 349 18.45 20.26 -2.13
CA ASP A 349 19.27 21.44 -1.76
C ASP A 349 20.74 21.10 -1.54
N THR A 350 21.04 19.86 -1.10
CA THR A 350 22.37 19.42 -0.65
C THR A 350 22.85 18.13 -1.31
N ALA A 351 22.48 17.86 -2.55
CA ALA A 351 22.93 16.66 -3.28
C ALA A 351 22.73 15.35 -2.49
N THR A 352 21.55 15.16 -1.91
CA THR A 352 21.21 14.01 -1.06
C THR A 352 20.14 13.13 -1.70
N ASN A 353 20.10 11.83 -1.36
CA ASN A 353 18.99 10.93 -1.71
C ASN A 353 17.84 10.96 -0.68
N PHE A 354 18.01 11.68 0.43
CA PHE A 354 17.08 11.67 1.56
C PHE A 354 16.10 12.84 1.55
N GLN A 355 16.26 13.80 0.64
CA GLN A 355 15.27 14.84 0.36
C GLN A 355 14.38 14.39 -0.82
N ARG A 356 13.11 14.16 -0.56
CA ARG A 356 12.20 13.57 -1.55
C ARG A 356 11.62 14.62 -2.50
N ALA A 357 11.71 14.40 -3.81
CA ALA A 357 10.96 15.14 -4.80
C ALA A 357 9.46 14.78 -4.74
N THR A 358 8.59 15.79 -4.56
CA THR A 358 7.14 15.61 -4.33
C THR A 358 6.27 16.12 -5.48
N PHE A 359 6.83 16.47 -6.63
CA PHE A 359 6.10 17.06 -7.78
C PHE A 359 4.89 16.23 -8.22
N ILE A 360 4.98 14.89 -8.16
CA ILE A 360 3.89 14.00 -8.54
C ILE A 360 2.87 13.74 -7.42
N CYS A 361 3.00 14.39 -6.26
CA CYS A 361 2.17 14.08 -5.10
C CYS A 361 0.67 14.25 -5.39
N LYS A 362 0.27 15.33 -6.06
CA LYS A 362 -1.13 15.58 -6.46
C LYS A 362 -1.64 14.49 -7.40
N MET A 363 -0.82 14.08 -8.39
CA MET A 363 -1.16 13.05 -9.37
C MET A 363 -1.31 11.67 -8.71
N GLN A 364 -0.43 11.32 -7.77
CA GLN A 364 -0.54 10.07 -7.03
C GLN A 364 -1.81 10.03 -6.15
N LYS A 365 -2.15 11.14 -5.48
CA LYS A 365 -3.40 11.25 -4.73
C LYS A 365 -4.63 11.07 -5.63
N ALA A 366 -4.65 11.70 -6.79
CA ALA A 366 -5.69 11.54 -7.80
C ALA A 366 -5.81 10.09 -8.29
N ARG A 367 -4.67 9.45 -8.59
CA ARG A 367 -4.63 8.03 -8.97
C ARG A 367 -5.22 7.13 -7.88
N VAL A 368 -4.93 7.36 -6.61
CA VAL A 368 -5.49 6.57 -5.50
C VAL A 368 -7.00 6.74 -5.43
N ARG A 369 -7.53 7.98 -5.52
CA ARG A 369 -8.99 8.22 -5.51
C ARG A 369 -9.70 7.55 -6.69
N ALA A 370 -9.11 7.59 -7.89
CA ALA A 370 -9.66 6.90 -9.05
C ALA A 370 -9.59 5.36 -8.93
N ASN A 371 -8.58 4.82 -8.25
CA ASN A 371 -8.52 3.39 -7.91
C ASN A 371 -9.60 2.99 -6.92
N ASP A 372 -9.87 3.82 -5.91
CA ASP A 372 -10.97 3.59 -4.97
C ASP A 372 -12.32 3.54 -5.69
N TYR A 373 -12.54 4.47 -6.60
CA TYR A 373 -13.71 4.48 -7.49
C TYR A 373 -13.83 3.17 -8.29
N PHE A 374 -12.77 2.78 -9.01
CA PHE A 374 -12.77 1.57 -9.84
C PHE A 374 -13.05 0.30 -9.03
N PHE A 375 -12.29 0.09 -7.95
CA PHE A 375 -12.41 -1.14 -7.15
C PHE A 375 -13.71 -1.19 -6.34
N SER A 376 -14.26 -0.05 -5.93
CA SER A 376 -15.58 0.00 -5.29
C SER A 376 -16.68 -0.42 -6.26
N LYS A 377 -16.71 0.14 -7.46
CA LYS A 377 -17.68 -0.26 -8.50
C LYS A 377 -17.49 -1.72 -8.94
N LEU A 378 -16.24 -2.19 -9.08
CA LEU A 378 -15.94 -3.59 -9.39
C LEU A 378 -16.51 -4.53 -8.33
N TYR A 379 -16.33 -4.17 -7.05
CA TYR A 379 -16.90 -4.94 -5.93
C TYR A 379 -18.43 -4.87 -5.89
N ASN A 380 -19.00 -3.68 -5.98
CA ASN A 380 -20.45 -3.49 -5.87
C ASN A 380 -21.22 -4.13 -7.04
N ARG A 381 -20.68 -4.06 -8.28
CA ARG A 381 -21.31 -4.68 -9.46
C ARG A 381 -21.10 -6.19 -9.53
N PHE A 382 -19.85 -6.64 -9.34
CA PHE A 382 -19.44 -8.01 -9.68
C PHE A 382 -19.04 -8.86 -8.48
N GLY A 383 -18.94 -8.30 -7.26
CA GLY A 383 -18.49 -9.01 -6.06
C GLY A 383 -16.98 -9.29 -6.02
N ILE A 384 -16.21 -8.68 -6.92
CA ILE A 384 -14.75 -8.89 -7.02
C ILE A 384 -14.05 -7.95 -6.06
N ARG A 385 -13.41 -8.50 -5.03
CA ARG A 385 -12.64 -7.74 -4.04
C ARG A 385 -11.21 -7.48 -4.50
N ARG A 386 -10.58 -6.45 -3.93
CA ARG A 386 -9.12 -6.30 -4.00
C ARG A 386 -8.43 -7.48 -3.34
N ASP A 387 -7.37 -8.00 -3.96
CA ASP A 387 -6.56 -9.08 -3.39
C ASP A 387 -5.78 -8.60 -2.15
N PHE A 388 -5.39 -7.33 -2.13
CA PHE A 388 -4.61 -6.73 -1.04
C PHE A 388 -5.46 -5.69 -0.31
N PRO A 389 -5.89 -5.98 0.94
CA PRO A 389 -6.58 -4.99 1.76
C PRO A 389 -5.65 -3.83 2.10
N ARG A 390 -6.16 -2.62 1.98
CA ARG A 390 -5.41 -1.41 2.35
C ARG A 390 -5.44 -1.20 3.85
N ASN A 391 -4.33 -0.74 4.42
CA ASN A 391 -4.29 -0.23 5.77
C ASN A 391 -4.70 1.25 5.74
N THR A 392 -6.00 1.52 5.76
CA THR A 392 -6.58 2.87 5.71
C THR A 392 -7.22 3.26 7.03
N GLY A 393 -7.40 4.58 7.23
CA GLY A 393 -8.23 5.08 8.33
C GLY A 393 -9.72 4.90 8.04
N LYS A 394 -10.56 5.07 9.07
CA LYS A 394 -12.02 4.86 8.98
C LYS A 394 -12.79 6.07 9.49
N VAL A 395 -13.95 6.31 8.88
CA VAL A 395 -14.94 7.27 9.40
C VAL A 395 -16.24 6.52 9.67
N TYR A 396 -16.66 6.52 10.94
CA TYR A 396 -17.91 5.93 11.37
C TYR A 396 -19.03 6.97 11.24
N PHE A 397 -19.96 6.73 10.33
CA PHE A 397 -21.17 7.54 10.14
C PHE A 397 -22.24 7.05 11.09
N LEU A 398 -22.58 7.82 12.08
CA LEU A 398 -23.71 7.52 12.95
C LEU A 398 -24.99 7.92 12.22
N LEU A 399 -25.69 6.96 11.61
CA LEU A 399 -26.88 7.27 10.80
C LEU A 399 -28.05 7.82 11.61
N SER A 400 -28.04 7.60 12.93
CA SER A 400 -29.03 8.12 13.86
C SER A 400 -28.41 8.38 15.23
N ASP A 401 -29.00 9.25 16.01
CA ASP A 401 -28.71 9.45 17.43
C ASP A 401 -28.83 8.17 18.27
N ASN A 402 -29.74 7.31 17.91
CA ASN A 402 -29.97 6.01 18.56
C ASN A 402 -29.20 4.90 17.85
N PHE A 403 -27.93 5.16 17.47
CA PHE A 403 -27.08 4.17 16.82
C PHE A 403 -26.75 2.99 17.75
N VAL A 404 -26.56 1.80 17.15
CA VAL A 404 -26.15 0.61 17.89
C VAL A 404 -24.75 0.78 18.47
N SER A 405 -24.57 0.46 19.76
CA SER A 405 -23.23 0.45 20.34
C SER A 405 -22.39 -0.66 19.71
N PHE A 406 -21.25 -0.29 19.13
CA PHE A 406 -20.30 -1.21 18.49
C PHE A 406 -18.91 -1.17 19.15
N CYS A 407 -18.83 -0.52 20.32
CA CYS A 407 -17.59 -0.31 21.06
C CYS A 407 -17.83 -0.41 22.57
N ALA A 408 -16.94 0.12 23.41
CA ALA A 408 -16.92 -0.07 24.86
C ALA A 408 -17.88 0.87 25.64
N PHE A 409 -18.83 1.53 25.02
CA PHE A 409 -19.81 2.42 25.62
C PHE A 409 -21.22 1.83 25.49
N ASN A 410 -22.11 2.18 26.41
CA ASN A 410 -23.54 1.80 26.33
C ASN A 410 -24.30 2.60 25.28
N ASN A 411 -25.39 2.03 24.79
CA ASN A 411 -26.31 2.72 23.91
C ASN A 411 -26.91 3.95 24.59
N PHE A 412 -27.04 5.00 23.82
CA PHE A 412 -27.83 6.18 24.21
C PHE A 412 -29.16 6.14 23.47
N VAL A 413 -30.24 6.22 24.22
CA VAL A 413 -31.60 6.26 23.66
C VAL A 413 -32.17 7.63 23.91
N THR A 414 -32.70 8.25 22.87
CA THR A 414 -33.45 9.51 22.95
C THR A 414 -34.82 9.33 22.32
N ASP A 415 -35.86 9.99 22.87
CA ASP A 415 -37.22 9.90 22.37
C ASP A 415 -37.43 10.57 21.01
N SER A 416 -36.53 11.48 20.62
CA SER A 416 -36.57 12.20 19.35
C SER A 416 -35.20 12.18 18.70
N PRO A 417 -34.79 11.05 18.09
CA PRO A 417 -33.46 10.91 17.53
C PRO A 417 -33.33 11.75 16.24
N LEU A 418 -32.21 12.44 16.14
CA LEU A 418 -31.74 13.05 14.89
C LEU A 418 -31.25 11.95 13.96
N THR A 419 -31.72 11.92 12.72
CA THR A 419 -31.26 11.03 11.68
C THR A 419 -30.38 11.81 10.71
N MET A 420 -29.28 11.22 10.26
CA MET A 420 -28.36 11.85 9.30
C MET A 420 -29.06 12.03 7.95
N SER A 421 -29.04 13.25 7.42
CA SER A 421 -29.63 13.55 6.11
C SER A 421 -28.75 13.00 4.97
N MET A 422 -29.37 12.72 3.82
CA MET A 422 -28.63 12.31 2.61
C MET A 422 -27.56 13.32 2.22
N GLU A 423 -27.83 14.62 2.34
CA GLU A 423 -26.85 15.67 2.08
C GLU A 423 -25.61 15.55 2.98
N LEU A 424 -25.81 15.26 4.28
CA LEU A 424 -24.69 15.03 5.21
C LEU A 424 -23.95 13.75 4.87
N ILE A 425 -24.64 12.68 4.49
CA ILE A 425 -23.99 11.42 4.06
C ILE A 425 -23.06 11.69 2.87
N HIS A 426 -23.54 12.33 1.81
CA HIS A 426 -22.72 12.66 0.65
C HIS A 426 -21.53 13.56 0.99
N ARG A 427 -21.70 14.57 1.83
CA ARG A 427 -20.59 15.42 2.30
C ARG A 427 -19.55 14.61 3.08
N GLY A 428 -19.99 13.72 3.95
CA GLY A 428 -19.10 12.85 4.71
C GLY A 428 -18.35 11.85 3.83
N LEU A 429 -19.01 11.29 2.82
CA LEU A 429 -18.38 10.40 1.83
C LEU A 429 -17.32 11.14 1.00
N GLU A 430 -17.62 12.37 0.58
CA GLU A 430 -16.64 13.21 -0.11
C GLU A 430 -15.45 13.57 0.80
N PHE A 431 -15.70 13.83 2.09
CA PHE A 431 -14.62 13.99 3.08
C PHE A 431 -13.76 12.73 3.17
N CYS A 432 -14.36 11.52 3.21
CA CYS A 432 -13.64 10.26 3.19
C CYS A 432 -12.77 10.12 1.95
N ARG A 433 -13.31 10.39 0.76
CA ARG A 433 -12.60 10.31 -0.51
C ARG A 433 -11.39 11.25 -0.57
N ARG A 434 -11.56 12.51 -0.14
CA ARG A 434 -10.47 13.51 -0.11
C ARG A 434 -9.35 13.15 0.85
N ASN A 435 -9.68 12.48 1.97
CA ASN A 435 -8.74 12.16 3.03
C ASN A 435 -8.33 10.68 3.07
N PHE A 436 -8.77 9.88 2.10
CA PHE A 436 -8.45 8.44 1.96
C PHE A 436 -8.91 7.57 3.13
N PHE A 437 -10.09 7.89 3.68
CA PHE A 437 -10.73 7.09 4.73
C PHE A 437 -11.76 6.14 4.15
N ASP A 438 -11.87 4.96 4.76
CA ASP A 438 -12.94 4.01 4.45
C ASP A 438 -14.21 4.37 5.25
N PRO A 439 -15.37 4.55 4.61
CA PRO A 439 -16.62 4.83 5.29
C PRO A 439 -17.18 3.57 5.96
N VAL A 440 -17.73 3.75 7.18
CA VAL A 440 -18.42 2.71 7.94
C VAL A 440 -19.78 3.28 8.38
N PHE A 441 -20.87 2.70 7.93
CA PHE A 441 -22.21 3.13 8.34
C PHE A 441 -22.66 2.38 9.59
N VAL A 442 -23.05 3.11 10.63
CA VAL A 442 -23.54 2.58 11.89
C VAL A 442 -25.04 2.83 11.98
N HIS A 443 -25.83 1.76 11.91
CA HIS A 443 -27.28 1.81 11.89
C HIS A 443 -27.88 2.07 13.28
N ALA A 444 -29.13 2.51 13.28
CA ALA A 444 -29.89 2.72 14.50
C ALA A 444 -30.17 1.40 15.22
N ASP A 445 -30.23 1.44 16.55
CA ASP A 445 -30.66 0.32 17.37
C ASP A 445 -32.17 0.11 17.19
N GLY A 446 -32.57 -1.08 16.77
CA GLY A 446 -33.98 -1.44 16.54
C GLY A 446 -34.63 -0.88 15.27
N GLN A 447 -33.85 -0.20 14.39
CA GLN A 447 -34.41 0.33 13.14
C GLN A 447 -33.38 0.23 12.00
N TYR A 448 -33.74 -0.46 10.91
CA TYR A 448 -32.98 -0.45 9.67
C TYR A 448 -33.38 0.76 8.80
N LEU A 449 -32.41 1.55 8.40
CA LEU A 449 -32.64 2.66 7.47
C LEU A 449 -32.52 2.15 6.06
N HIS A 450 -33.64 1.92 5.39
CA HIS A 450 -33.67 1.47 4.01
C HIS A 450 -33.25 2.60 3.06
N MET A 451 -32.22 2.35 2.29
CA MET A 451 -31.72 3.19 1.20
C MET A 451 -31.33 2.28 0.04
N ASP A 452 -31.29 2.79 -1.17
CA ASP A 452 -30.69 2.05 -2.30
C ASP A 452 -29.16 2.13 -2.23
N TYR A 453 -28.58 1.44 -1.25
CA TYR A 453 -27.11 1.47 -1.00
C TYR A 453 -26.30 1.05 -2.22
N ALA A 454 -26.79 0.11 -2.99
CA ALA A 454 -26.07 -0.42 -4.14
C ALA A 454 -25.99 0.59 -5.29
N HIS A 455 -27.04 1.39 -5.50
CA HIS A 455 -27.10 2.37 -6.58
C HIS A 455 -26.58 3.75 -6.14
N GLU A 456 -27.02 4.24 -4.96
CA GLU A 456 -26.68 5.59 -4.50
C GLU A 456 -25.20 5.74 -4.13
N PHE A 457 -24.56 4.65 -3.65
CA PHE A 457 -23.20 4.66 -3.14
C PHE A 457 -22.29 3.68 -3.88
N GLU A 458 -22.57 3.36 -5.14
CA GLU A 458 -21.80 2.40 -5.94
C GLU A 458 -20.29 2.71 -5.99
N GLU A 459 -19.94 3.99 -5.91
CA GLU A 459 -18.54 4.47 -5.95
C GLU A 459 -17.77 4.25 -4.64
N TYR A 460 -18.42 3.73 -3.60
CA TYR A 460 -17.85 3.54 -2.27
C TYR A 460 -17.98 2.09 -1.82
N THR A 461 -16.93 1.54 -1.22
CA THR A 461 -17.02 0.29 -0.46
C THR A 461 -17.35 0.64 0.97
N ILE A 462 -18.56 0.34 1.41
CA ILE A 462 -19.09 0.71 2.74
C ILE A 462 -19.24 -0.56 3.58
N LEU A 463 -18.66 -0.57 4.78
CA LEU A 463 -18.96 -1.56 5.80
C LEU A 463 -20.16 -1.07 6.63
N HIS A 464 -21.17 -1.91 6.83
CA HIS A 464 -22.32 -1.61 7.65
C HIS A 464 -22.22 -2.30 9.01
N ILE A 465 -22.42 -1.56 10.10
CA ILE A 465 -22.57 -2.09 11.45
C ILE A 465 -24.04 -2.03 11.80
N ILE A 466 -24.66 -3.18 12.01
CA ILE A 466 -26.11 -3.31 12.20
C ILE A 466 -26.42 -4.11 13.46
N PRO A 467 -27.53 -3.82 14.18
CA PRO A 467 -28.04 -4.74 15.20
C PRO A 467 -28.31 -6.14 14.63
N ALA A 468 -27.96 -7.20 15.36
CA ALA A 468 -28.12 -8.56 14.85
C ALA A 468 -29.57 -8.91 14.52
N GLU A 469 -30.53 -8.32 15.23
CA GLU A 469 -31.99 -8.43 14.98
C GLU A 469 -32.42 -7.93 13.59
N LEU A 470 -31.64 -7.02 12.99
CA LEU A 470 -31.96 -6.42 11.70
C LEU A 470 -31.19 -7.08 10.54
N SER A 471 -30.39 -8.13 10.80
CA SER A 471 -29.58 -8.79 9.78
C SER A 471 -30.39 -9.37 8.62
N SER A 472 -31.64 -9.79 8.88
CA SER A 472 -32.53 -10.31 7.85
C SER A 472 -33.10 -9.22 6.93
N GLU A 473 -33.07 -7.96 7.34
CA GLU A 473 -33.54 -6.80 6.56
C GLU A 473 -32.44 -6.24 5.65
N ALA A 474 -31.17 -6.56 5.97
CA ALA A 474 -29.99 -6.03 5.31
C ALA A 474 -29.57 -6.85 4.06
N GLN A 475 -30.54 -7.37 3.29
CA GLN A 475 -30.28 -8.20 2.09
C GLN A 475 -29.73 -7.38 0.90
N ASP A 476 -29.89 -6.09 0.92
CA ASP A 476 -29.45 -5.13 -0.09
C ASP A 476 -27.97 -4.70 0.08
N ILE A 477 -27.33 -5.07 1.20
CA ILE A 477 -25.93 -4.74 1.48
C ILE A 477 -25.04 -5.99 1.45
N ARG A 478 -23.83 -5.86 0.84
CA ARG A 478 -22.88 -6.96 0.72
C ARG A 478 -22.03 -7.17 1.96
N ASP A 479 -21.60 -6.09 2.60
CA ASP A 479 -20.70 -6.10 3.73
C ASP A 479 -21.35 -5.53 4.98
N PHE A 480 -21.70 -6.41 5.91
CA PHE A 480 -22.18 -5.98 7.21
C PHE A 480 -21.56 -6.77 8.35
N MET A 481 -21.51 -6.14 9.51
CA MET A 481 -21.03 -6.70 10.77
C MET A 481 -22.17 -6.61 11.79
N PRO A 482 -22.81 -7.73 12.15
CA PRO A 482 -23.89 -7.74 13.12
C PRO A 482 -23.36 -7.50 14.54
N VAL A 483 -24.13 -6.76 15.34
CA VAL A 483 -23.86 -6.53 16.76
C VAL A 483 -24.81 -7.36 17.60
N TYR A 484 -24.26 -8.35 18.28
CA TYR A 484 -25.01 -9.19 19.22
C TYR A 484 -24.94 -8.62 20.63
N LYS A 485 -26.06 -8.73 21.35
CA LYS A 485 -26.19 -8.42 22.77
C LYS A 485 -26.44 -9.70 23.56
N GLN A 486 -26.13 -9.69 24.84
CA GLN A 486 -26.43 -10.80 25.73
C GLN A 486 -27.92 -11.19 25.68
N GLY A 487 -28.22 -12.50 25.64
CA GLY A 487 -29.58 -13.03 25.58
C GLY A 487 -30.24 -13.02 24.20
N CYS A 488 -29.59 -12.49 23.17
CA CYS A 488 -30.11 -12.41 21.80
C CYS A 488 -29.45 -13.41 20.82
N ILE A 489 -28.40 -14.12 21.23
CA ILE A 489 -27.52 -14.92 20.34
C ILE A 489 -28.32 -15.98 19.57
N ASN A 490 -29.15 -16.77 20.26
CA ASN A 490 -29.89 -17.90 19.66
C ASN A 490 -31.14 -17.50 18.87
N ARG A 491 -31.44 -16.20 18.77
CA ARG A 491 -32.62 -15.69 18.05
C ARG A 491 -32.33 -15.34 16.59
N TYR A 492 -31.04 -15.13 16.24
CA TYR A 492 -30.62 -14.64 14.94
C TYR A 492 -29.52 -15.55 14.39
N SER A 493 -29.84 -16.30 13.34
CA SER A 493 -29.03 -17.42 12.82
C SER A 493 -28.30 -17.10 11.51
N THR A 494 -28.06 -15.84 11.19
CA THR A 494 -27.35 -15.47 9.98
C THR A 494 -25.83 -15.65 10.19
N TYR A 495 -25.22 -16.53 9.41
CA TYR A 495 -23.77 -16.71 9.43
C TYR A 495 -23.06 -15.50 8.81
N THR A 496 -22.03 -14.99 9.48
CA THR A 496 -21.19 -13.90 9.00
C THR A 496 -19.73 -14.18 9.29
N ALA A 497 -18.81 -13.69 8.42
CA ALA A 497 -17.39 -13.85 8.67
C ALA A 497 -16.93 -13.19 9.98
N ASN A 498 -17.53 -12.03 10.31
CA ASN A 498 -17.19 -11.23 11.49
C ASN A 498 -18.45 -10.76 12.21
N CYS A 499 -18.41 -10.72 13.54
CA CYS A 499 -19.44 -10.07 14.35
C CYS A 499 -18.84 -9.27 15.51
N ILE A 500 -19.68 -8.43 16.12
CA ILE A 500 -19.40 -7.74 17.38
C ILE A 500 -20.29 -8.35 18.45
N TYR A 501 -19.73 -8.62 19.61
CA TYR A 501 -20.45 -9.04 20.80
C TYR A 501 -20.25 -8.07 21.93
N ASN A 502 -21.34 -7.53 22.45
CA ASN A 502 -21.37 -6.59 23.57
C ASN A 502 -21.87 -7.28 24.84
N ILE A 503 -21.06 -7.19 25.90
CA ILE A 503 -21.39 -7.69 27.23
C ILE A 503 -21.17 -6.63 28.31
N GLU A 504 -22.09 -6.45 29.23
CA GLU A 504 -21.90 -5.58 30.38
C GLU A 504 -20.96 -6.24 31.41
N GLN A 505 -20.13 -5.45 32.11
CA GLN A 505 -19.16 -5.99 33.09
C GLN A 505 -19.82 -6.85 34.21
N LYS A 506 -21.05 -6.50 34.62
CA LYS A 506 -21.79 -7.27 35.65
C LYS A 506 -22.19 -8.69 35.21
N ASN A 507 -22.21 -8.92 33.89
CA ASN A 507 -22.62 -10.18 33.27
C ASN A 507 -21.43 -11.01 32.77
N ILE A 508 -20.21 -10.66 33.17
CA ILE A 508 -18.99 -11.24 32.62
C ILE A 508 -18.90 -12.78 32.81
N GLY A 509 -19.61 -13.33 33.79
CA GLY A 509 -19.70 -14.78 34.01
C GLY A 509 -20.40 -15.58 32.91
N PHE A 510 -21.08 -14.93 31.96
CA PHE A 510 -21.69 -15.55 30.79
C PHE A 510 -20.78 -15.49 29.54
N LEU A 511 -19.62 -14.82 29.62
CA LEU A 511 -18.77 -14.56 28.46
C LEU A 511 -18.41 -15.82 27.67
N ALA A 512 -17.99 -16.90 28.35
CA ALA A 512 -17.54 -18.11 27.69
C ALA A 512 -18.68 -18.83 26.99
N SER A 513 -19.83 -19.00 27.66
CA SER A 513 -21.01 -19.64 27.07
C SER A 513 -21.50 -18.92 25.82
N ASP A 514 -21.51 -17.60 25.87
CA ASP A 514 -21.99 -16.75 24.79
C ASP A 514 -21.04 -16.77 23.59
N ILE A 515 -19.72 -16.67 23.82
CA ILE A 515 -18.70 -16.74 22.75
C ILE A 515 -18.71 -18.12 22.06
N ILE A 516 -18.76 -19.21 22.83
CA ILE A 516 -18.83 -20.57 22.28
C ILE A 516 -20.09 -20.74 21.41
N SER A 517 -21.23 -20.21 21.87
CA SER A 517 -22.48 -20.22 21.09
C SER A 517 -22.37 -19.38 19.80
N LEU A 518 -21.73 -18.22 19.85
CA LEU A 518 -21.55 -17.34 18.70
C LEU A 518 -20.62 -17.91 17.64
N PHE A 519 -19.68 -18.78 18.00
CA PHE A 519 -18.82 -19.45 17.03
C PHE A 519 -19.55 -20.42 16.07
N ALA A 520 -20.83 -20.73 16.34
CA ALA A 520 -21.70 -21.38 15.37
C ALA A 520 -22.15 -20.45 14.23
N TYR A 521 -22.08 -19.12 14.42
CA TYR A 521 -22.61 -18.10 13.51
C TYR A 521 -21.54 -17.13 12.99
N ALA A 522 -20.31 -17.17 13.53
CA ALA A 522 -19.23 -16.31 13.06
C ALA A 522 -17.87 -17.02 13.16
N ASP A 523 -16.95 -16.67 12.25
CA ASP A 523 -15.56 -17.11 12.32
C ASP A 523 -14.75 -16.21 13.25
N ARG A 524 -15.02 -14.89 13.22
CA ARG A 524 -14.35 -13.92 14.06
C ARG A 524 -15.34 -13.17 14.94
N ILE A 525 -15.04 -13.13 16.24
CA ILE A 525 -15.85 -12.40 17.24
C ILE A 525 -15.02 -11.25 17.82
N ASN A 526 -15.58 -10.03 17.77
CA ASN A 526 -15.01 -8.84 18.38
C ASN A 526 -15.79 -8.49 19.66
N VAL A 527 -15.27 -8.87 20.80
CA VAL A 527 -15.92 -8.66 22.11
C VAL A 527 -15.62 -7.24 22.61
N ASN A 528 -16.68 -6.58 23.07
CA ASN A 528 -16.60 -5.35 23.86
C ASN A 528 -17.20 -5.57 25.25
N ILE A 529 -16.47 -5.15 26.30
CA ILE A 529 -16.97 -5.08 27.65
C ILE A 529 -17.43 -3.65 27.89
N LEU A 530 -18.74 -3.48 28.04
CA LEU A 530 -19.38 -2.17 28.20
C LEU A 530 -19.16 -1.65 29.63
N ASP A 531 -18.97 -0.32 29.73
CA ASP A 531 -18.90 0.45 30.99
C ASP A 531 -18.00 -0.16 32.06
N MET A 532 -16.86 -0.71 31.66
CA MET A 532 -15.89 -1.27 32.58
C MET A 532 -15.26 -0.18 33.44
N ASP A 533 -15.24 -0.39 34.74
CA ASP A 533 -14.72 0.51 35.78
C ASP A 533 -13.83 -0.22 36.80
N THR A 534 -13.53 0.42 37.94
CA THR A 534 -12.70 -0.12 39.01
C THR A 534 -13.29 -1.35 39.71
N ASN A 535 -14.61 -1.63 39.53
CA ASN A 535 -15.31 -2.79 40.12
C ASN A 535 -15.29 -4.00 39.19
N PHE A 536 -14.52 -3.96 38.11
CA PHE A 536 -14.42 -5.07 37.16
C PHE A 536 -13.88 -6.34 37.84
N ASN A 537 -14.60 -7.45 37.73
CA ASN A 537 -14.22 -8.73 38.34
C ASN A 537 -13.17 -9.45 37.48
N GLU A 538 -11.92 -9.18 37.76
CA GLU A 538 -10.75 -9.70 37.01
C GLU A 538 -10.60 -11.21 37.15
N GLU A 539 -10.91 -11.79 38.32
CA GLU A 539 -10.77 -13.25 38.54
C GLU A 539 -11.84 -14.02 37.77
N GLU A 540 -13.08 -13.56 37.81
CA GLU A 540 -14.16 -14.15 37.01
C GLU A 540 -13.82 -14.03 35.50
N TYR A 541 -13.34 -12.87 35.07
CA TYR A 541 -12.92 -12.67 33.69
C TYR A 541 -11.81 -13.65 33.25
N ARG A 542 -10.81 -13.86 34.12
CA ARG A 542 -9.74 -14.82 33.88
C ARG A 542 -10.29 -16.24 33.73
N VAL A 543 -11.21 -16.67 34.59
CA VAL A 543 -11.87 -17.97 34.51
C VAL A 543 -12.60 -18.14 33.19
N GLN A 544 -13.37 -17.13 32.76
CA GLN A 544 -14.10 -17.18 31.49
C GLN A 544 -13.15 -17.29 30.28
N LEU A 545 -12.05 -16.55 30.26
CA LEU A 545 -11.05 -16.66 29.19
C LEU A 545 -10.37 -18.04 29.16
N LEU A 546 -10.13 -18.67 30.32
CA LEU A 546 -9.58 -20.03 30.35
C LEU A 546 -10.57 -21.06 29.77
N ILE A 547 -11.87 -20.94 30.04
CA ILE A 547 -12.90 -21.81 29.44
C ILE A 547 -12.89 -21.64 27.91
N ILE A 548 -12.85 -20.40 27.40
CA ILE A 548 -12.77 -20.15 25.96
C ILE A 548 -11.48 -20.73 25.37
N LYS A 549 -10.35 -20.58 26.07
CA LYS A 549 -9.06 -21.15 25.64
C LYS A 549 -9.15 -22.68 25.49
N GLU A 550 -9.72 -23.38 26.48
CA GLU A 550 -9.89 -24.85 26.41
C GLU A 550 -10.78 -25.26 25.21
N TYR A 551 -11.85 -24.51 24.94
CA TYR A 551 -12.66 -24.72 23.74
C TYR A 551 -11.82 -24.56 22.45
N LEU A 552 -11.07 -23.49 22.31
CA LEU A 552 -10.21 -23.26 21.14
C LEU A 552 -9.13 -24.33 21.00
N VAL A 553 -8.53 -24.78 22.11
CA VAL A 553 -7.57 -25.89 22.11
C VAL A 553 -8.21 -27.18 21.60
N SER A 554 -9.46 -27.48 22.02
CA SER A 554 -10.17 -28.66 21.52
C SER A 554 -10.42 -28.60 20.01
N GLU A 555 -10.77 -27.43 19.46
CA GLU A 555 -10.93 -27.22 18.02
C GLU A 555 -9.60 -27.41 17.26
N ILE A 556 -8.49 -26.92 17.82
CA ILE A 556 -7.14 -27.10 17.25
C ILE A 556 -6.77 -28.58 17.20
N GLN A 557 -6.98 -29.32 18.29
CA GLN A 557 -6.65 -30.74 18.38
C GLN A 557 -7.50 -31.59 17.45
N ASN A 558 -8.75 -31.20 17.22
CA ASN A 558 -9.66 -31.86 16.29
C ASN A 558 -9.40 -31.51 14.81
N GLY A 559 -8.52 -30.56 14.50
CA GLY A 559 -8.24 -30.10 13.15
C GLY A 559 -9.36 -29.25 12.53
N THR A 560 -10.27 -28.72 13.35
CA THR A 560 -11.43 -27.90 12.93
C THR A 560 -11.23 -26.41 13.19
N TYR A 561 -10.04 -26.02 13.66
CA TYR A 561 -9.76 -24.66 14.08
C TYR A 561 -9.77 -23.66 12.91
N ASN A 562 -10.75 -22.75 12.93
CA ASN A 562 -10.87 -21.60 12.03
C ASN A 562 -11.45 -20.36 12.77
N LYS A 563 -11.33 -20.31 14.09
CA LYS A 563 -11.99 -19.32 14.94
C LYS A 563 -11.02 -18.25 15.43
N GLU A 564 -11.47 -16.98 15.39
CA GLU A 564 -10.71 -15.83 15.87
C GLU A 564 -11.48 -15.08 16.95
N LEU A 565 -10.76 -14.66 17.99
CA LEU A 565 -11.30 -13.85 19.08
C LEU A 565 -10.35 -12.70 19.39
N ASN A 566 -10.82 -11.46 19.29
CA ASN A 566 -9.99 -10.28 19.52
C ASN A 566 -9.30 -10.26 20.89
N LEU A 567 -9.85 -10.92 21.91
CA LEU A 567 -9.30 -10.98 23.26
C LEU A 567 -8.07 -11.91 23.36
N LEU A 568 -8.02 -13.00 22.57
CA LEU A 568 -7.03 -14.06 22.72
C LEU A 568 -6.16 -14.28 21.47
N THR A 569 -6.73 -14.17 20.26
CA THR A 569 -6.01 -14.55 19.04
C THR A 569 -5.30 -13.37 18.37
N ASP A 570 -5.79 -12.14 18.50
CA ASP A 570 -5.22 -10.97 17.83
C ASP A 570 -3.74 -10.75 18.17
N ILE A 571 -3.35 -10.88 19.44
CA ILE A 571 -1.96 -10.71 19.87
C ILE A 571 -1.02 -11.75 19.26
N LEU A 572 -1.55 -12.92 18.89
CA LEU A 572 -0.76 -14.03 18.32
C LEU A 572 -0.42 -13.81 16.84
N TYR A 573 -1.26 -13.06 16.11
CA TYR A 573 -1.12 -12.83 14.68
C TYR A 573 -0.70 -11.40 14.32
N SER A 574 -0.94 -10.42 15.21
CA SER A 574 -0.59 -9.01 14.95
C SER A 574 0.87 -8.71 15.28
N GLU A 575 1.57 -8.14 14.33
CA GLU A 575 2.91 -7.54 14.56
C GLU A 575 2.81 -6.15 15.16
N GLU A 576 1.73 -5.44 14.87
CA GLU A 576 1.42 -4.11 15.35
C GLU A 576 0.27 -4.13 16.36
N TRP A 577 0.04 -2.98 16.99
CA TRP A 577 -1.07 -2.81 17.92
C TRP A 577 -2.40 -2.80 17.19
N ASN A 578 -3.31 -3.67 17.62
CA ASN A 578 -4.66 -3.76 17.10
C ASN A 578 -5.64 -2.95 17.95
N ASN A 579 -5.45 -1.64 18.05
CA ASN A 579 -6.38 -0.72 18.69
C ASN A 579 -7.27 -0.01 17.69
N CYS A 580 -8.29 0.72 18.17
CA CYS A 580 -9.23 1.42 17.28
C CYS A 580 -8.64 2.68 16.62
N ARG A 581 -7.48 3.17 17.06
CA ARG A 581 -6.79 4.38 16.58
C ARG A 581 -7.70 5.62 16.51
N ALA A 582 -8.64 5.73 17.47
CA ALA A 582 -9.59 6.84 17.56
C ALA A 582 -8.87 8.17 17.70
N GLY A 583 -9.24 9.16 16.88
CA GLY A 583 -8.59 10.46 16.79
C GLY A 583 -7.28 10.48 16.01
N GLU A 584 -6.78 9.33 15.53
CA GLU A 584 -5.58 9.22 14.69
C GLU A 584 -5.92 8.73 13.26
N GLN A 585 -6.56 7.59 13.16
CA GLN A 585 -6.97 6.96 11.89
C GLN A 585 -8.44 6.51 11.90
N ALA A 586 -9.14 6.71 13.00
CA ALA A 586 -10.57 6.44 13.12
C ALA A 586 -11.26 7.68 13.67
N PHE A 587 -12.32 8.11 12.98
CA PHE A 587 -13.10 9.29 13.29
C PHE A 587 -14.57 8.96 13.26
N THR A 588 -15.41 9.84 13.81
CA THR A 588 -16.86 9.69 13.83
C THR A 588 -17.51 10.89 13.23
N PHE A 589 -18.34 10.69 12.22
CA PHE A 589 -19.18 11.70 11.62
C PHE A 589 -20.61 11.52 12.15
N ALA A 590 -21.12 12.53 12.82
CA ALA A 590 -22.38 12.46 13.55
C ALA A 590 -23.54 13.17 12.83
N PRO A 591 -24.81 12.89 13.18
CA PRO A 591 -26.00 13.49 12.56
C PRO A 591 -26.06 15.02 12.67
N ASP A 592 -25.32 15.63 13.59
CA ASP A 592 -25.20 17.09 13.74
C ASP A 592 -24.24 17.74 12.72
N GLY A 593 -23.65 16.95 11.82
CA GLY A 593 -22.71 17.39 10.79
C GLY A 593 -21.27 17.62 11.27
N ASN A 594 -20.96 17.28 12.51
CA ASN A 594 -19.63 17.43 13.08
C ASN A 594 -18.83 16.12 13.07
N ILE A 595 -17.50 16.26 13.17
CA ILE A 595 -16.56 15.14 13.30
C ILE A 595 -16.04 15.10 14.75
N TYR A 596 -16.03 13.88 15.31
CA TYR A 596 -15.57 13.57 16.66
C TYR A 596 -14.41 12.57 16.61
N ALA A 597 -13.55 12.61 17.62
CA ALA A 597 -12.44 11.66 17.74
C ALA A 597 -12.92 10.21 17.98
N CYS A 598 -14.10 10.04 18.59
CA CYS A 598 -14.66 8.76 19.00
C CYS A 598 -16.20 8.84 19.04
N PRO A 599 -16.95 7.75 18.75
CA PRO A 599 -18.42 7.76 18.85
C PRO A 599 -18.94 8.12 20.23
N ALA A 600 -18.26 7.69 21.30
CA ALA A 600 -18.63 8.05 22.67
C ALA A 600 -18.54 9.56 22.94
N PHE A 601 -17.65 10.26 22.25
CA PHE A 601 -17.45 11.71 22.45
C PHE A 601 -18.64 12.52 21.91
N TYR A 602 -19.33 12.03 20.91
CA TYR A 602 -20.52 12.70 20.41
C TYR A 602 -21.59 12.94 21.50
N ARG A 603 -21.73 11.99 22.45
CA ARG A 603 -22.75 12.05 23.49
C ARG A 603 -22.21 12.42 24.88
N LYS A 604 -21.05 11.93 25.24
CA LYS A 604 -20.49 12.10 26.60
C LYS A 604 -19.61 13.35 26.72
N HIS A 605 -18.90 13.71 25.67
CA HIS A 605 -17.85 14.73 25.75
C HIS A 605 -18.00 15.74 24.61
N THR A 606 -18.89 16.72 24.80
CA THR A 606 -19.17 17.77 23.80
C THR A 606 -17.91 18.55 23.35
N GLN A 607 -16.85 18.54 24.17
CA GLN A 607 -15.53 19.12 23.82
C GLN A 607 -14.71 18.19 22.88
N GLY A 608 -15.18 16.98 22.60
CA GLY A 608 -14.53 16.02 21.71
C GLY A 608 -14.77 16.26 20.22
N ARG A 609 -15.44 17.35 19.83
CA ARG A 609 -15.54 17.79 18.46
C ARG A 609 -14.16 18.21 17.95
N ILE A 610 -13.77 17.69 16.81
CA ILE A 610 -12.46 17.94 16.20
C ILE A 610 -12.53 18.55 14.80
N GLY A 611 -13.76 18.78 14.31
CA GLY A 611 -13.99 19.41 13.00
C GLY A 611 -15.39 19.13 12.46
N ASN A 612 -15.52 19.30 11.15
CA ASN A 612 -16.74 19.02 10.39
C ASN A 612 -16.41 18.59 8.95
N SER A 613 -17.39 18.17 8.17
CA SER A 613 -17.18 17.68 6.81
C SER A 613 -16.77 18.78 5.79
N ILE A 614 -16.90 20.04 6.13
CA ILE A 614 -16.51 21.17 5.27
C ILE A 614 -15.07 21.58 5.53
N ASP A 615 -14.77 21.88 6.81
CA ASP A 615 -13.48 22.42 7.24
C ASP A 615 -12.46 21.30 7.59
N GLY A 616 -12.88 20.03 7.49
CA GLY A 616 -12.07 18.88 7.86
C GLY A 616 -11.81 18.80 9.36
N LEU A 617 -10.61 18.39 9.73
CA LEU A 617 -10.18 18.22 11.13
C LEU A 617 -9.58 19.51 11.71
N SER A 618 -10.14 20.66 11.39
CA SER A 618 -9.64 22.00 11.69
C SER A 618 -9.53 22.31 13.19
N ASP A 619 -10.37 21.68 14.02
CA ASP A 619 -10.44 21.93 15.46
C ASP A 619 -9.43 21.06 16.27
N MET A 620 -8.76 20.12 15.60
CA MET A 620 -7.78 19.24 16.23
C MET A 620 -6.42 19.94 16.41
N LYS A 621 -6.15 20.42 17.62
CA LYS A 621 -4.91 21.18 17.94
C LYS A 621 -3.72 20.30 18.35
N SER A 622 -3.99 19.12 18.91
CA SER A 622 -2.96 18.24 19.50
C SER A 622 -3.11 16.79 19.02
N PRO A 623 -2.96 16.51 17.72
CA PRO A 623 -3.20 15.16 17.16
C PRO A 623 -2.26 14.11 17.75
N LYS A 624 -1.08 14.49 18.22
CA LYS A 624 -0.11 13.57 18.85
C LYS A 624 -0.65 12.89 20.11
N LEU A 625 -1.56 13.52 20.85
CA LEU A 625 -2.12 12.93 22.08
C LEU A 625 -3.03 11.71 21.80
N TYR A 626 -3.52 11.57 20.58
CA TYR A 626 -4.29 10.39 20.16
C TYR A 626 -3.39 9.24 19.69
N ASN A 627 -2.12 9.52 19.41
CA ASN A 627 -1.17 8.52 18.96
C ASN A 627 -0.55 7.77 20.13
N ARG A 628 -0.58 6.46 20.10
CA ARG A 628 -0.07 5.56 21.13
C ARG A 628 1.38 5.86 21.55
N THR A 629 2.23 6.31 20.65
CA THR A 629 3.64 6.62 20.96
C THR A 629 3.79 7.76 21.97
N TYR A 630 2.72 8.54 22.17
CA TYR A 630 2.63 9.60 23.17
C TYR A 630 1.80 9.20 24.40
N HIS A 631 1.42 7.92 24.55
CA HIS A 631 0.78 7.39 25.73
C HIS A 631 1.85 6.90 26.71
N PRO A 632 2.06 7.56 27.86
CA PRO A 632 3.23 7.33 28.74
C PRO A 632 3.40 5.88 29.18
N LEU A 633 2.29 5.16 29.41
CA LEU A 633 2.30 3.78 29.92
C LEU A 633 2.39 2.73 28.81
N CYS A 634 2.12 3.11 27.55
CA CYS A 634 1.92 2.15 26.46
C CYS A 634 3.13 1.95 25.54
N GLN A 635 4.15 2.79 25.64
CA GLN A 635 5.31 2.77 24.73
C GLN A 635 6.06 1.45 24.73
N LEU A 636 6.29 0.88 25.92
CA LEU A 636 7.06 -0.37 26.11
C LEU A 636 6.18 -1.58 26.39
N CYS A 637 4.84 -1.41 26.44
CA CYS A 637 3.91 -2.48 26.72
C CYS A 637 3.78 -3.42 25.52
N ASP A 638 3.72 -4.73 25.77
CA ASP A 638 3.60 -5.76 24.75
C ASP A 638 2.18 -6.40 24.62
N ALA A 639 1.22 -5.90 25.41
CA ALA A 639 -0.19 -6.31 25.31
C ALA A 639 -0.86 -5.67 24.06
N LYS A 640 -0.43 -6.12 22.86
CA LYS A 640 -0.77 -5.50 21.57
C LYS A 640 -2.27 -5.54 21.21
N GLN A 641 -3.06 -6.44 21.82
CA GLN A 641 -4.52 -6.51 21.66
C GLN A 641 -5.26 -5.43 22.48
N CYS A 642 -4.58 -4.67 23.35
CA CYS A 642 -5.21 -3.62 24.15
C CYS A 642 -5.75 -2.50 23.23
N LYS A 643 -7.02 -2.13 23.40
CA LYS A 643 -7.67 -1.11 22.57
C LYS A 643 -7.25 0.32 22.89
N ILE A 644 -6.64 0.58 24.04
CA ILE A 644 -6.21 1.94 24.48
C ILE A 644 -7.38 2.94 24.29
N CYS A 645 -8.50 2.69 24.99
CA CYS A 645 -9.75 3.42 24.74
C CYS A 645 -9.69 4.84 25.29
N ILE A 646 -9.68 5.85 24.42
CA ILE A 646 -9.61 7.28 24.81
C ILE A 646 -10.81 7.75 25.63
N ASP A 647 -12.03 7.21 25.36
CA ASP A 647 -13.23 7.50 26.18
C ASP A 647 -13.06 6.97 27.60
N ARG A 648 -12.58 5.74 27.75
CA ARG A 648 -12.33 5.13 29.06
C ARG A 648 -11.18 5.83 29.80
N ASN A 649 -10.12 6.18 29.07
CA ASN A 649 -9.01 6.95 29.62
C ASN A 649 -9.53 8.27 30.22
N LEU A 650 -10.23 9.08 29.39
CA LEU A 650 -10.76 10.37 29.80
C LEU A 650 -11.75 10.24 30.98
N SER A 651 -12.64 9.24 30.93
CA SER A 651 -13.65 9.04 31.98
C SER A 651 -13.06 8.60 33.32
N ALA A 652 -11.90 7.94 33.33
CA ALA A 652 -11.29 7.38 34.53
C ALA A 652 -10.11 8.19 35.06
N THR A 653 -9.39 8.91 34.22
CA THR A 653 -8.14 9.59 34.56
C THR A 653 -8.13 11.10 34.22
N ASP A 654 -9.22 11.61 33.64
CA ASP A 654 -9.32 12.97 33.09
C ASP A 654 -8.29 13.28 31.97
N GLU A 655 -7.63 12.24 31.42
CA GLU A 655 -6.63 12.35 30.35
C GLU A 655 -6.88 11.35 29.22
N ILE A 656 -6.82 11.78 27.96
CA ILE A 656 -7.07 10.90 26.81
C ILE A 656 -5.96 9.89 26.55
N ASN A 657 -4.75 10.17 26.96
CA ASN A 657 -3.54 9.38 26.68
C ASN A 657 -2.99 8.62 27.91
N VAL A 658 -3.75 8.53 28.99
CA VAL A 658 -3.37 7.78 30.20
C VAL A 658 -4.39 6.68 30.45
N SER A 659 -3.99 5.43 30.28
CA SER A 659 -4.86 4.28 30.52
C SER A 659 -5.04 3.97 32.01
N PRO A 660 -6.28 3.71 32.48
CA PRO A 660 -6.51 3.34 33.87
C PRO A 660 -6.00 1.93 34.17
N SER A 661 -5.60 1.68 35.42
CA SER A 661 -4.98 0.43 35.86
C SER A 661 -5.81 -0.82 35.57
N PHE A 662 -7.14 -0.75 35.76
CA PHE A 662 -8.03 -1.89 35.46
C PHE A 662 -8.03 -2.27 33.96
N GLN A 663 -7.89 -1.30 33.04
CA GLN A 663 -7.73 -1.59 31.61
C GLN A 663 -6.40 -2.31 31.34
N CYS A 664 -5.33 -1.89 31.99
CA CYS A 664 -4.03 -2.52 31.87
C CYS A 664 -4.05 -3.96 32.39
N ARG A 665 -4.60 -4.18 33.61
CA ARG A 665 -4.72 -5.52 34.23
C ARG A 665 -5.56 -6.46 33.36
N LYS A 666 -6.73 -6.00 32.88
CA LYS A 666 -7.56 -6.76 31.92
C LYS A 666 -6.73 -7.22 30.71
N SER A 667 -6.02 -6.31 30.06
CA SER A 667 -5.27 -6.64 28.85
C SER A 667 -4.09 -7.57 29.11
N HIS A 668 -3.48 -7.51 30.29
CA HIS A 668 -2.43 -8.45 30.70
C HIS A 668 -2.97 -9.84 31.07
N ILE A 669 -4.20 -9.93 31.61
CA ILE A 669 -4.89 -11.22 31.78
C ILE A 669 -5.11 -11.88 30.41
N GLU A 670 -5.64 -11.16 29.43
CA GLU A 670 -5.83 -11.64 28.05
C GLU A 670 -4.51 -12.13 27.45
N ARG A 671 -3.48 -11.29 27.54
CA ARG A 671 -2.13 -11.61 27.06
C ARG A 671 -1.59 -12.93 27.65
N ASN A 672 -1.72 -13.11 28.97
CA ASN A 672 -1.21 -14.29 29.65
C ASN A 672 -1.98 -15.58 29.27
N VAL A 673 -3.30 -15.48 29.06
CA VAL A 673 -4.10 -16.61 28.54
C VAL A 673 -3.72 -16.90 27.08
N SER A 674 -3.44 -15.87 26.27
CA SER A 674 -2.96 -16.04 24.88
C SER A 674 -1.59 -16.74 24.83
N VAL A 675 -0.69 -16.49 25.81
CA VAL A 675 0.59 -17.21 25.93
C VAL A 675 0.36 -18.73 26.11
N GLU A 676 -0.66 -19.12 26.87
CA GLU A 676 -1.00 -20.55 27.01
C GLU A 676 -1.58 -21.13 25.71
N LEU A 677 -2.40 -20.36 25.01
CA LEU A 677 -2.99 -20.79 23.72
C LEU A 677 -1.92 -20.96 22.63
N GLN A 678 -0.90 -20.10 22.57
CA GLN A 678 0.14 -20.19 21.54
C GLN A 678 0.92 -21.51 21.53
N GLU A 679 0.96 -22.25 22.65
CA GLU A 679 1.65 -23.54 22.74
C GLU A 679 1.01 -24.61 21.86
N TYR A 680 -0.28 -24.47 21.54
CA TYR A 680 -1.05 -25.38 20.70
C TYR A 680 -1.12 -24.95 19.23
N LEU A 681 -0.77 -23.69 18.94
CA LEU A 681 -0.77 -23.13 17.60
C LEU A 681 0.63 -23.23 16.97
N ASN A 682 0.73 -23.78 15.78
CA ASN A 682 2.00 -23.85 15.05
C ASN A 682 2.36 -22.47 14.44
N ILE A 683 2.80 -21.55 15.28
CA ILE A 683 3.18 -20.20 14.86
C ILE A 683 4.68 -20.19 14.53
N SER A 684 5.00 -20.43 13.27
CA SER A 684 6.35 -20.79 12.79
C SER A 684 7.38 -19.65 12.75
N ASN A 685 7.02 -18.37 12.87
CA ASN A 685 7.94 -17.25 12.58
C ASN A 685 7.96 -16.08 13.58
N LYS A 686 7.38 -16.21 14.78
CA LYS A 686 7.34 -15.10 15.75
C LYS A 686 8.09 -15.43 17.04
N LYS A 687 8.66 -14.38 17.67
CA LYS A 687 9.20 -14.46 19.01
C LYS A 687 8.08 -14.93 19.95
N LYS A 688 8.23 -16.10 20.56
CA LYS A 688 7.24 -16.63 21.50
C LYS A 688 7.04 -15.64 22.65
N LEU A 689 5.80 -15.30 22.91
CA LEU A 689 5.41 -14.50 24.08
C LEU A 689 5.69 -15.33 25.34
N GLN A 690 6.11 -14.67 26.41
CA GLN A 690 6.32 -15.30 27.74
C GLN A 690 5.31 -14.74 28.74
N LYS A 691 4.86 -15.55 29.68
CA LYS A 691 4.03 -15.05 30.79
C LYS A 691 4.79 -14.00 31.57
N THR A 692 4.12 -12.88 31.87
CA THR A 692 4.65 -11.82 32.72
C THR A 692 3.56 -11.32 33.63
N ASP A 693 3.93 -11.10 34.90
CA ASP A 693 3.02 -10.43 35.81
C ASP A 693 2.95 -8.94 35.50
N TYR A 694 1.74 -8.40 35.53
CA TYR A 694 1.55 -6.96 35.35
C TYR A 694 2.03 -6.24 36.64
N LEU A 695 3.03 -5.40 36.48
CA LEU A 695 3.44 -4.43 37.48
C LEU A 695 2.99 -3.04 37.04
N ASP A 696 2.19 -2.37 37.86
CA ASP A 696 1.77 -1.00 37.55
C ASP A 696 3.00 -0.08 37.52
N PRO A 697 3.26 0.62 36.38
CA PRO A 697 4.41 1.51 36.28
C PRO A 697 4.47 2.61 37.32
N ILE A 698 3.34 3.00 37.91
CA ILE A 698 3.28 3.97 38.99
C ILE A 698 3.96 3.43 40.25
N VAL A 699 3.75 2.15 40.58
CA VAL A 699 4.38 1.48 41.69
C VAL A 699 5.91 1.47 41.53
N LEU A 700 6.38 1.18 40.34
CA LEU A 700 7.82 1.20 40.03
C LEU A 700 8.40 2.61 40.06
N ALA A 701 7.70 3.62 39.55
CA ALA A 701 8.17 4.99 39.53
C ALA A 701 8.28 5.59 40.95
N THR A 702 7.35 5.25 41.87
CA THR A 702 7.37 5.72 43.25
C THR A 702 8.39 4.96 44.12
N ALA A 703 8.64 3.68 43.85
CA ALA A 703 9.64 2.88 44.58
C ALA A 703 11.09 3.31 44.30
N VAL A 704 11.35 3.85 43.11
CA VAL A 704 12.73 4.21 42.66
C VAL A 704 13.11 5.64 43.06
N LYS A 705 12.15 6.58 43.19
CA LYS A 705 12.49 8.01 43.31
C LYS A 705 12.82 8.48 44.72
N ASP A 706 12.21 7.96 45.79
CA ASP A 706 12.25 8.72 47.05
C ASP A 706 12.57 7.90 48.31
N GLY A 707 12.76 6.61 48.29
CA GLY A 707 12.82 5.84 49.55
C GLY A 707 11.56 6.02 50.45
N ASN A 708 10.57 6.77 50.02
CA ASN A 708 9.29 7.04 50.66
C ASN A 708 8.16 6.33 49.94
N ALA A 709 8.19 5.01 49.96
CA ALA A 709 7.11 4.15 49.43
C ALA A 709 5.77 4.25 50.19
N GLY A 710 5.53 5.33 50.88
CA GLY A 710 4.42 5.46 51.82
C GLY A 710 3.14 6.10 51.30
N TYR A 711 3.14 6.74 50.13
CA TYR A 711 1.99 7.54 49.68
C TYR A 711 0.98 6.80 48.80
N TYR A 712 1.35 5.70 48.18
CA TYR A 712 0.41 4.94 47.36
C TYR A 712 0.41 3.46 47.74
N LYS A 713 -0.43 3.13 48.71
CA LYS A 713 -0.83 1.74 48.92
C LYS A 713 -1.85 1.38 47.86
N THR A 714 -1.53 0.41 47.01
CA THR A 714 -2.44 -0.25 46.05
C THR A 714 -3.62 -0.90 46.76
#